data_096a60dfe17f5653ce9bd6ee69b18a26
#
_entry.id   096a60dfe17f5653ce9bd6ee69b18a26
#
_cell.length_a   1.000
_cell.length_b   1.000
_cell.length_c   1.000
_cell.angle_alpha   90.00
_cell.angle_beta   90.00
_cell.angle_gamma   90.00
#
_symmetry.space_group_name_H-M   'P 1'
#
loop_
_entity.id
_entity.type
_entity.pdbx_description
1 polymer ?
#
loop_
_entity_poly.entity_id
_entity_poly.type
_entity_poly.pdbx_seq_one_letter_code
_entity_poly.pdbx_strand_id
1 'polypeptide(L)'
;MERQCLGWPEKKGMIMMNQDYQEELLHLESCLSVIQENIRLYEAREQASRKEVTALFQAVRKGEGDSYGQLVASQNILEHVQNTLRKNRSALHQPYFGRIVYDDLTYEASECCYIGKNGISKNQTDVIVVDWRAPVANVYYENSLGNGHYAVPGSSDVEIDLHQKRTYDISDGTLHGYYDDDIAANDDLLVKYLSQNKDAVLGDIIATIQKEQNTIIRDLPSKNIIVQGVAGSGKTTVALHRISYLLYNYEDLYKPSEFCIIGSSDMLLHYIRSGLPELDVHHIHEMRMDEIFPYLMEKAWKKQYQIVPDYPEAEIKSHLPFIRALDRFLAELTEEALNLSDITDPDLGVVLSLESMLEARSYHPEGSLYQFEKHLNERILSRLKFLCTERSSDFKKAKRQAFRKYFDSSVHKWTVPGLYLAFLTELEEQDSSLDFSATKAGVSKGKTDVYDAAAFGLIYRRIFQKQDQDVFSQIFIDEAQDFGETVYYVLKQMLHDCYFTIMGDVSQNIRYETGMNDWEQLKEAMFDSPKDSFYLLLKSYRNTIEISRFAGQVLQRASQGGYQIDPVIRHGQPVSILQAEPSGLFYQLQETLRHVREKKFETIAVICRTPEEAAELKSGLGIPLEEDDNSFHNGVMVLPVSLTKGLEFDCVILWKPDEDHYQDHPKDAKLLYVAITRALHELYLLTDRPLTPLLLTSTGSESVLK
;
A
#
# COMPACT_ATOMS: atom_id res chain seq x y z
N MET A 1 -23.08 -11.92 52.11
CA MET A 1 -24.00 -13.02 51.82
C MET A 1 -24.56 -12.72 50.42
N GLU A 2 -24.32 -13.44 49.38
CA GLU A 2 -23.75 -14.76 49.07
C GLU A 2 -23.06 -14.66 47.69
N ARG A 3 -21.85 -15.15 47.59
CA ARG A 3 -21.16 -15.43 46.34
C ARG A 3 -21.73 -16.72 45.77
N GLN A 4 -22.38 -16.68 44.63
CA GLN A 4 -22.67 -17.87 43.84
C GLN A 4 -21.49 -18.10 42.88
N CYS A 5 -20.68 -19.09 43.20
CA CYS A 5 -19.72 -19.70 42.28
C CYS A 5 -20.47 -20.51 41.23
N LEU A 6 -20.32 -20.17 39.98
CA LEU A 6 -20.70 -21.00 38.86
C LEU A 6 -19.68 -22.15 38.75
N GLY A 7 -20.17 -23.36 38.96
CA GLY A 7 -19.37 -24.57 38.95
C GLY A 7 -18.97 -24.98 37.53
N TRP A 8 -17.73 -25.34 37.41
CA TRP A 8 -17.12 -25.97 36.25
C TRP A 8 -17.61 -27.42 36.11
N PRO A 9 -17.84 -27.97 34.88
CA PRO A 9 -18.16 -29.37 34.69
C PRO A 9 -16.95 -30.25 34.97
N GLU A 10 -17.10 -31.17 35.95
CA GLU A 10 -16.03 -31.93 36.56
C GLU A 10 -15.60 -33.19 35.79
N LYS A 11 -14.29 -33.41 35.77
CA LYS A 11 -13.53 -34.67 35.75
C LYS A 11 -13.41 -35.52 34.46
N LYS A 12 -14.33 -35.63 33.55
CA LYS A 12 -14.10 -36.37 32.30
C LYS A 12 -13.40 -35.48 31.24
N GLY A 13 -13.69 -34.20 31.19
CA GLY A 13 -12.99 -33.23 30.32
C GLY A 13 -11.53 -32.99 30.73
N MET A 14 -11.23 -33.05 32.04
CA MET A 14 -9.90 -32.76 32.57
C MET A 14 -8.87 -33.88 32.28
N ILE A 15 -9.27 -35.14 32.13
CA ILE A 15 -8.40 -36.27 31.78
C ILE A 15 -8.12 -36.27 30.27
N MET A 16 -9.10 -35.99 29.43
CA MET A 16 -8.90 -35.81 27.97
C MET A 16 -8.05 -34.58 27.67
N MET A 17 -8.32 -33.44 28.30
CA MET A 17 -7.47 -32.23 28.17
C MET A 17 -5.99 -32.48 28.54
N ASN A 18 -5.71 -33.38 29.48
CA ASN A 18 -4.34 -33.66 29.87
C ASN A 18 -3.59 -34.55 28.87
N GLN A 19 -4.28 -35.42 28.16
CA GLN A 19 -3.68 -36.26 27.12
C GLN A 19 -3.40 -35.49 25.84
N ASP A 20 -4.37 -34.74 25.32
CA ASP A 20 -4.21 -33.88 24.15
C ASP A 20 -3.11 -32.83 24.38
N TYR A 21 -3.06 -32.23 25.57
CA TYR A 21 -2.01 -31.24 25.88
C TYR A 21 -0.62 -31.87 25.89
N GLN A 22 -0.47 -33.12 26.36
CA GLN A 22 0.80 -33.83 26.32
C GLN A 22 1.23 -34.18 24.90
N GLU A 23 0.29 -34.55 24.03
CA GLU A 23 0.56 -34.81 22.60
C GLU A 23 1.05 -33.54 21.89
N GLU A 24 0.43 -32.39 22.17
CA GLU A 24 0.85 -31.10 21.61
C GLU A 24 2.22 -30.65 22.14
N LEU A 25 2.54 -30.90 23.39
CA LEU A 25 3.88 -30.65 23.93
C LEU A 25 4.94 -31.49 23.24
N LEU A 26 4.69 -32.79 23.04
CA LEU A 26 5.61 -33.69 22.33
C LEU A 26 5.82 -33.27 20.87
N HIS A 27 4.75 -32.80 20.23
CA HIS A 27 4.87 -32.28 18.86
C HIS A 27 5.72 -31.01 18.84
N LEU A 28 5.49 -30.06 19.76
CA LEU A 28 6.29 -28.83 19.87
C LEU A 28 7.77 -29.16 20.12
N GLU A 29 8.08 -30.06 21.05
CA GLU A 29 9.45 -30.50 21.31
C GLU A 29 10.10 -31.10 20.07
N SER A 30 9.36 -31.92 19.30
CA SER A 30 9.83 -32.49 18.05
C SER A 30 10.14 -31.41 17.01
N CYS A 31 9.24 -30.43 16.83
CA CYS A 31 9.46 -29.29 15.92
C CYS A 31 10.70 -28.48 16.33
N LEU A 32 10.84 -28.15 17.61
CA LEU A 32 11.99 -27.39 18.12
C LEU A 32 13.31 -28.15 17.92
N SER A 33 13.30 -29.47 18.10
CA SER A 33 14.48 -30.32 17.81
C SER A 33 14.90 -30.24 16.35
N VAL A 34 13.95 -30.33 15.42
CA VAL A 34 14.23 -30.22 13.96
C VAL A 34 14.75 -28.82 13.62
N ILE A 35 14.15 -27.78 14.16
CA ILE A 35 14.60 -26.40 13.95
C ILE A 35 16.04 -26.22 14.42
N GLN A 36 16.39 -26.75 15.62
CA GLN A 36 17.76 -26.68 16.15
C GLN A 36 18.76 -27.44 15.27
N GLU A 37 18.38 -28.58 14.73
CA GLU A 37 19.20 -29.34 13.78
C GLU A 37 19.41 -28.56 12.48
N ASN A 38 18.35 -27.96 11.93
CA ASN A 38 18.40 -27.08 10.77
C ASN A 38 19.34 -25.89 11.01
N ILE A 39 19.24 -25.21 12.15
CA ILE A 39 20.11 -24.10 12.48
C ILE A 39 21.58 -24.52 12.44
N ARG A 40 21.94 -25.63 13.09
CA ARG A 40 23.32 -26.15 13.06
C ARG A 40 23.79 -26.44 11.63
N LEU A 41 22.95 -27.06 10.82
CA LEU A 41 23.26 -27.38 9.43
C LEU A 41 23.48 -26.10 8.61
N TYR A 42 22.59 -25.12 8.73
CA TYR A 42 22.68 -23.89 7.94
C TYR A 42 23.78 -22.96 8.45
N GLU A 43 24.13 -22.97 9.73
CA GLU A 43 25.34 -22.27 10.25
C GLU A 43 26.62 -22.82 9.63
N ALA A 44 26.74 -24.13 9.52
CA ALA A 44 27.88 -24.75 8.86
C ALA A 44 27.95 -24.42 7.37
N ARG A 45 26.79 -24.41 6.67
CA ARG A 45 26.69 -24.01 5.27
C ARG A 45 27.03 -22.52 5.08
N GLU A 46 26.54 -21.64 5.95
CA GLU A 46 26.86 -20.22 5.89
C GLU A 46 28.36 -19.98 5.98
N GLN A 47 29.05 -20.64 6.93
CA GLN A 47 30.50 -20.51 7.05
C GLN A 47 31.23 -21.00 5.79
N ALA A 48 30.78 -22.08 5.17
CA ALA A 48 31.34 -22.61 3.93
C ALA A 48 31.13 -21.63 2.76
N SER A 49 29.90 -21.15 2.56
CA SER A 49 29.56 -20.21 1.49
C SER A 49 30.27 -18.86 1.66
N ARG A 50 30.43 -18.34 2.88
CA ARG A 50 31.22 -17.12 3.15
C ARG A 50 32.69 -17.27 2.72
N LYS A 51 33.31 -18.41 3.01
CA LYS A 51 34.69 -18.69 2.58
C LYS A 51 34.79 -18.75 1.05
N GLU A 52 33.87 -19.38 0.38
CA GLU A 52 33.81 -19.48 -1.08
C GLU A 52 33.62 -18.10 -1.72
N VAL A 53 32.65 -17.29 -1.29
CA VAL A 53 32.45 -15.93 -1.77
C VAL A 53 33.70 -15.08 -1.57
N THR A 54 34.37 -15.20 -0.41
CA THR A 54 35.62 -14.47 -0.14
C THR A 54 36.73 -14.88 -1.10
N ALA A 55 36.90 -16.17 -1.38
CA ALA A 55 37.91 -16.69 -2.32
C ALA A 55 37.61 -16.21 -3.75
N LEU A 56 36.34 -16.29 -4.21
CA LEU A 56 35.93 -15.83 -5.53
C LEU A 56 36.11 -14.32 -5.69
N PHE A 57 35.78 -13.53 -4.66
CA PHE A 57 36.03 -12.09 -4.66
C PHE A 57 37.52 -11.74 -4.85
N GLN A 58 38.41 -12.50 -4.21
CA GLN A 58 39.86 -12.32 -4.40
C GLN A 58 40.32 -12.73 -5.81
N ALA A 59 39.75 -13.80 -6.39
CA ALA A 59 40.01 -14.22 -7.76
C ALA A 59 39.58 -13.17 -8.81
N VAL A 60 38.38 -12.62 -8.64
CA VAL A 60 37.86 -11.51 -9.48
C VAL A 60 38.79 -10.29 -9.41
N ARG A 61 39.26 -9.91 -8.21
CA ARG A 61 40.25 -8.80 -8.05
C ARG A 61 41.55 -9.05 -8.73
N LYS A 62 41.97 -10.31 -8.89
CA LYS A 62 43.21 -10.69 -9.61
C LYS A 62 43.01 -10.80 -11.13
N GLY A 63 41.79 -10.65 -11.63
CA GLY A 63 41.49 -10.76 -13.06
C GLY A 63 41.48 -12.22 -13.56
N GLU A 64 41.32 -13.19 -12.68
CA GLU A 64 41.20 -14.59 -13.06
C GLU A 64 39.87 -14.85 -13.75
N GLY A 65 39.87 -15.11 -15.05
CA GLY A 65 38.80 -15.39 -16.02
C GLY A 65 37.36 -15.43 -15.48
N ASP A 66 36.60 -16.44 -15.70
CA ASP A 66 35.12 -16.58 -15.50
C ASP A 66 34.62 -16.49 -14.02
N SER A 67 35.42 -15.91 -13.11
CA SER A 67 35.14 -15.86 -11.66
C SER A 67 33.99 -14.93 -11.29
N TYR A 68 33.55 -13.98 -12.16
CA TYR A 68 32.49 -13.03 -11.84
C TYR A 68 31.12 -13.70 -11.81
N GLY A 69 30.78 -14.55 -12.80
CA GLY A 69 29.54 -15.30 -12.83
C GLY A 69 29.41 -16.25 -11.63
N GLN A 70 30.53 -16.93 -11.28
CA GLN A 70 30.58 -17.80 -10.10
C GLN A 70 30.41 -17.01 -8.80
N LEU A 71 31.00 -15.82 -8.69
CA LEU A 71 30.87 -14.95 -7.53
C LEU A 71 29.39 -14.56 -7.31
N VAL A 72 28.69 -14.14 -8.36
CA VAL A 72 27.27 -13.79 -8.29
C VAL A 72 26.42 -14.99 -7.85
N ALA A 73 26.67 -16.17 -8.44
CA ALA A 73 25.95 -17.40 -8.06
C ALA A 73 26.19 -17.77 -6.58
N SER A 74 27.46 -17.72 -6.12
CA SER A 74 27.79 -18.03 -4.72
C SER A 74 27.28 -16.98 -3.74
N GLN A 75 27.16 -15.70 -4.15
CA GLN A 75 26.50 -14.67 -3.34
C GLN A 75 25.01 -14.97 -3.17
N ASN A 76 24.30 -15.34 -4.23
CA ASN A 76 22.88 -15.73 -4.15
C ASN A 76 22.67 -16.94 -3.24
N ILE A 77 23.57 -17.95 -3.32
CA ILE A 77 23.53 -19.11 -2.42
C ILE A 77 23.73 -18.68 -0.96
N LEU A 78 24.72 -17.82 -0.69
CA LEU A 78 24.97 -17.31 0.65
C LEU A 78 23.76 -16.56 1.22
N GLU A 79 23.13 -15.70 0.41
CA GLU A 79 21.94 -14.97 0.79
C GLU A 79 20.79 -15.91 1.11
N HIS A 80 20.53 -16.92 0.26
CA HIS A 80 19.52 -17.94 0.51
C HIS A 80 19.78 -18.69 1.83
N VAL A 81 21.02 -19.11 2.09
CA VAL A 81 21.41 -19.79 3.34
C VAL A 81 21.17 -18.89 4.56
N GLN A 82 21.52 -17.62 4.47
CA GLN A 82 21.33 -16.64 5.54
C GLN A 82 19.83 -16.39 5.82
N ASN A 83 19.01 -16.28 4.77
CA ASN A 83 17.57 -16.12 4.90
C ASN A 83 16.94 -17.35 5.56
N THR A 84 17.33 -18.56 5.13
CA THR A 84 16.84 -19.81 5.73
C THR A 84 17.27 -19.92 7.21
N LEU A 85 18.49 -19.54 7.54
CA LEU A 85 18.98 -19.53 8.92
C LEU A 85 18.18 -18.54 9.79
N ARG A 86 17.90 -17.35 9.27
CA ARG A 86 17.06 -16.34 9.95
C ARG A 86 15.65 -16.85 10.22
N LYS A 87 15.01 -17.49 9.22
CA LYS A 87 13.68 -18.13 9.35
C LYS A 87 13.66 -19.19 10.45
N ASN A 88 14.64 -20.08 10.46
CA ASN A 88 14.72 -21.12 11.50
C ASN A 88 14.97 -20.52 12.89
N ARG A 89 15.79 -19.48 13.01
CA ARG A 89 16.00 -18.80 14.30
C ARG A 89 14.72 -18.11 14.81
N SER A 90 13.98 -17.46 13.94
CA SER A 90 12.68 -16.87 14.27
C SER A 90 11.66 -17.94 14.68
N ALA A 91 11.65 -19.08 14.00
CA ALA A 91 10.75 -20.19 14.28
C ALA A 91 11.00 -20.87 15.65
N LEU A 92 12.17 -20.68 16.30
CA LEU A 92 12.39 -21.15 17.66
C LEU A 92 11.47 -20.51 18.68
N HIS A 93 11.07 -19.25 18.46
CA HIS A 93 10.18 -18.54 19.38
C HIS A 93 8.73 -19.01 19.21
N GLN A 94 8.29 -19.17 17.94
CA GLN A 94 6.94 -19.62 17.59
C GLN A 94 6.98 -20.48 16.33
N PRO A 95 7.13 -21.81 16.44
CA PRO A 95 7.22 -22.71 15.28
C PRO A 95 5.95 -22.69 14.41
N TYR A 96 4.79 -22.68 15.06
CA TYR A 96 3.47 -22.67 14.43
C TYR A 96 2.46 -21.95 15.31
N PHE A 97 1.35 -21.52 14.72
CA PHE A 97 0.26 -20.84 15.41
C PHE A 97 -1.09 -21.53 15.17
N GLY A 98 -1.21 -22.38 14.17
CA GLY A 98 -2.44 -23.06 13.78
C GLY A 98 -2.23 -24.53 13.45
N ARG A 99 -3.33 -25.31 13.56
CA ARG A 99 -3.44 -26.68 13.05
C ARG A 99 -4.81 -26.87 12.44
N ILE A 100 -4.85 -27.59 11.31
CA ILE A 100 -6.06 -28.08 10.68
C ILE A 100 -5.98 -29.58 10.52
N VAL A 101 -7.12 -30.26 10.68
CA VAL A 101 -7.29 -31.68 10.38
C VAL A 101 -8.47 -31.79 9.42
N TYR A 102 -8.23 -32.36 8.24
CA TYR A 102 -9.22 -32.45 7.19
C TYR A 102 -9.06 -33.74 6.38
N ASP A 103 -10.13 -34.17 5.75
CA ASP A 103 -10.10 -35.20 4.73
C ASP A 103 -10.03 -34.55 3.34
N ASP A 104 -9.02 -34.89 2.54
CA ASP A 104 -8.95 -34.52 1.13
C ASP A 104 -9.89 -35.43 0.36
N LEU A 105 -11.01 -34.88 -0.14
CA LEU A 105 -12.04 -35.63 -0.83
C LEU A 105 -11.60 -36.07 -2.24
N THR A 106 -10.53 -35.48 -2.76
CA THR A 106 -9.96 -35.80 -4.08
C THR A 106 -9.09 -37.08 -4.01
N TYR A 107 -8.30 -37.19 -2.92
CA TYR A 107 -7.36 -38.32 -2.75
C TYR A 107 -7.78 -39.29 -1.66
N GLU A 108 -8.96 -39.11 -1.03
CA GLU A 108 -9.48 -39.94 0.07
C GLU A 108 -8.45 -40.13 1.21
N ALA A 109 -7.71 -39.06 1.52
CA ALA A 109 -6.64 -39.04 2.53
C ALA A 109 -6.98 -38.10 3.69
N SER A 110 -6.75 -38.57 4.92
CA SER A 110 -6.86 -37.72 6.09
C SER A 110 -5.52 -37.03 6.37
N GLU A 111 -5.54 -35.69 6.42
CA GLU A 111 -4.36 -34.84 6.53
C GLU A 111 -4.38 -34.03 7.81
N CYS A 112 -3.20 -33.86 8.42
CA CYS A 112 -2.98 -32.99 9.58
C CYS A 112 -1.87 -32.01 9.26
N CYS A 113 -2.20 -30.71 9.17
CA CYS A 113 -1.25 -29.67 8.82
C CYS A 113 -1.10 -28.66 9.98
N TYR A 114 0.14 -28.49 10.46
CA TYR A 114 0.51 -27.37 11.32
C TYR A 114 0.92 -26.18 10.45
N ILE A 115 0.46 -24.97 10.84
CA ILE A 115 0.63 -23.75 10.04
C ILE A 115 1.47 -22.78 10.85
N GLY A 116 2.55 -22.28 10.25
CA GLY A 116 3.47 -21.34 10.86
C GLY A 116 3.75 -20.10 10.00
N LYS A 117 4.44 -19.14 10.58
CA LYS A 117 4.95 -17.96 9.87
C LYS A 117 5.90 -18.36 8.73
N ASN A 118 6.67 -19.44 8.95
CA ASN A 118 7.58 -20.00 7.97
C ASN A 118 7.35 -21.52 7.87
N GLY A 119 7.54 -22.06 6.67
CA GLY A 119 7.58 -23.50 6.50
C GLY A 119 8.80 -24.13 7.20
N ILE A 120 8.61 -25.25 7.87
CA ILE A 120 9.66 -26.04 8.51
C ILE A 120 9.66 -27.43 7.93
N SER A 121 10.82 -27.83 7.39
CA SER A 121 11.00 -29.17 6.81
C SER A 121 12.20 -29.85 7.46
N LYS A 122 12.08 -31.14 7.71
CA LYS A 122 13.19 -31.98 8.16
C LYS A 122 14.16 -32.30 7.01
N ASN A 123 13.62 -32.43 5.81
CA ASN A 123 14.34 -32.60 4.55
C ASN A 123 13.48 -32.03 3.42
N GLN A 124 13.89 -32.18 2.16
CA GLN A 124 13.17 -31.61 1.02
C GLN A 124 11.72 -32.10 0.82
N THR A 125 11.36 -33.23 1.40
CA THR A 125 10.05 -33.88 1.21
C THR A 125 9.21 -33.98 2.49
N ASP A 126 9.81 -33.83 3.65
CA ASP A 126 9.16 -34.01 4.94
C ASP A 126 8.88 -32.66 5.59
N VAL A 127 7.74 -32.07 5.24
CA VAL A 127 7.26 -30.78 5.75
C VAL A 127 6.55 -31.00 7.07
N ILE A 128 7.07 -30.41 8.15
CA ILE A 128 6.50 -30.52 9.50
C ILE A 128 5.56 -29.36 9.81
N VAL A 129 5.88 -28.16 9.32
CA VAL A 129 5.04 -26.97 9.45
C VAL A 129 4.90 -26.33 8.08
N VAL A 130 3.68 -26.09 7.67
CA VAL A 130 3.32 -25.46 6.41
C VAL A 130 3.41 -23.95 6.56
N ASP A 131 3.96 -23.27 5.56
CA ASP A 131 3.99 -21.81 5.51
C ASP A 131 2.55 -21.26 5.38
N TRP A 132 2.23 -20.19 6.09
CA TRP A 132 0.91 -19.56 6.07
C TRP A 132 0.47 -19.12 4.65
N ARG A 133 1.42 -18.84 3.77
CA ARG A 133 1.17 -18.44 2.36
C ARG A 133 0.74 -19.60 1.47
N ALA A 134 1.05 -20.83 1.87
CA ALA A 134 0.69 -22.00 1.08
C ALA A 134 -0.83 -22.10 0.85
N PRO A 135 -1.26 -22.65 -0.29
CA PRO A 135 -2.69 -22.74 -0.63
C PRO A 135 -3.53 -23.42 0.45
N VAL A 136 -3.08 -24.55 0.99
CA VAL A 136 -3.80 -25.30 2.04
C VAL A 136 -3.98 -24.50 3.33
N ALA A 137 -3.08 -23.57 3.65
CA ALA A 137 -3.23 -22.72 4.82
C ALA A 137 -4.46 -21.78 4.75
N ASN A 138 -5.04 -21.59 3.54
CA ASN A 138 -6.28 -20.85 3.37
C ASN A 138 -7.45 -21.45 4.16
N VAL A 139 -7.47 -22.77 4.31
CA VAL A 139 -8.47 -23.51 5.08
C VAL A 139 -8.57 -23.00 6.52
N TYR A 140 -7.43 -22.67 7.13
CA TYR A 140 -7.38 -22.11 8.50
C TYR A 140 -8.10 -20.77 8.61
N TYR A 141 -7.99 -19.89 7.59
CA TYR A 141 -8.52 -18.53 7.64
C TYR A 141 -9.98 -18.42 7.20
N GLU A 142 -10.40 -19.19 6.19
CA GLU A 142 -11.70 -18.99 5.53
C GLU A 142 -12.76 -20.04 5.88
N ASN A 143 -12.35 -21.28 6.13
CA ASN A 143 -13.31 -22.37 6.27
C ASN A 143 -13.77 -22.56 7.72
N SER A 144 -15.08 -22.78 7.87
CA SER A 144 -15.68 -23.36 9.07
C SER A 144 -15.60 -24.88 8.99
N LEU A 145 -15.82 -25.57 10.11
CA LEU A 145 -15.86 -27.03 10.15
C LEU A 145 -16.89 -27.61 9.14
N GLY A 146 -16.56 -28.75 8.55
CA GLY A 146 -17.34 -29.43 7.49
C GLY A 146 -16.79 -29.18 6.10
N ASN A 147 -17.66 -29.39 5.08
CA ASN A 147 -17.27 -29.29 3.68
C ASN A 147 -16.75 -27.90 3.30
N GLY A 148 -15.61 -27.84 2.66
CA GLY A 148 -14.96 -26.64 2.18
C GLY A 148 -14.07 -26.92 0.97
N HIS A 149 -13.35 -25.89 0.54
CA HIS A 149 -12.37 -26.02 -0.54
C HIS A 149 -11.26 -25.01 -0.37
N TYR A 150 -10.15 -25.21 -1.08
CA TYR A 150 -9.12 -24.21 -1.25
C TYR A 150 -8.58 -24.19 -2.68
N ALA A 151 -8.28 -22.98 -3.17
CA ALA A 151 -7.74 -22.76 -4.50
C ALA A 151 -6.23 -22.98 -4.53
N VAL A 152 -5.75 -23.65 -5.58
CA VAL A 152 -4.31 -23.83 -5.85
C VAL A 152 -3.96 -23.05 -7.12
N PRO A 153 -3.00 -22.11 -7.08
CA PRO A 153 -2.60 -21.35 -8.25
C PRO A 153 -2.23 -22.26 -9.43
N GLY A 154 -2.86 -22.02 -10.59
CA GLY A 154 -2.62 -22.82 -11.80
C GLY A 154 -3.20 -24.22 -11.81
N SER A 155 -4.01 -24.62 -10.81
CA SER A 155 -4.66 -25.92 -10.71
C SER A 155 -6.16 -25.80 -10.41
N SER A 156 -6.87 -26.93 -10.34
CA SER A 156 -8.26 -26.97 -9.87
C SER A 156 -8.31 -26.83 -8.35
N ASP A 157 -9.44 -26.30 -7.85
CA ASP A 157 -9.72 -26.27 -6.42
C ASP A 157 -9.73 -27.67 -5.82
N VAL A 158 -9.29 -27.77 -4.57
CA VAL A 158 -9.27 -29.02 -3.80
C VAL A 158 -10.44 -29.00 -2.82
N GLU A 159 -11.31 -29.99 -2.93
CA GLU A 159 -12.47 -30.20 -2.05
C GLU A 159 -12.04 -30.94 -0.79
N ILE A 160 -12.48 -30.47 0.38
CA ILE A 160 -12.11 -31.02 1.68
C ILE A 160 -13.31 -31.14 2.62
N ASP A 161 -13.17 -31.99 3.64
CA ASP A 161 -14.01 -31.98 4.84
C ASP A 161 -13.14 -31.64 6.06
N LEU A 162 -13.36 -30.44 6.64
CA LEU A 162 -12.57 -29.92 7.75
C LEU A 162 -13.13 -30.42 9.08
N HIS A 163 -12.36 -31.24 9.80
CA HIS A 163 -12.77 -31.87 11.07
C HIS A 163 -12.37 -31.05 12.29
N GLN A 164 -11.19 -30.42 12.26
CA GLN A 164 -10.66 -29.69 13.39
C GLN A 164 -9.83 -28.49 12.93
N LYS A 165 -9.97 -27.42 13.69
CA LYS A 165 -9.17 -26.22 13.59
C LYS A 165 -8.72 -25.84 14.98
N ARG A 166 -7.42 -25.65 15.20
CA ARG A 166 -6.81 -25.34 16.49
C ARG A 166 -5.86 -24.17 16.36
N THR A 167 -5.93 -23.23 17.30
CA THR A 167 -5.02 -22.09 17.41
C THR A 167 -4.17 -22.22 18.66
N TYR A 168 -2.86 -21.95 18.56
CA TYR A 168 -1.89 -22.12 19.64
C TYR A 168 -1.39 -20.79 20.16
N ASP A 169 -1.22 -20.71 21.48
CA ASP A 169 -0.52 -19.65 22.19
C ASP A 169 0.88 -20.17 22.56
N ILE A 170 1.85 -19.89 21.70
CA ILE A 170 3.26 -20.29 21.86
C ILE A 170 4.10 -19.02 21.88
N SER A 171 4.92 -18.84 22.91
CA SER A 171 5.95 -17.80 22.94
C SER A 171 7.24 -18.33 23.56
N ASP A 172 8.38 -17.89 23.02
CA ASP A 172 9.72 -18.34 23.40
C ASP A 172 9.85 -19.87 23.47
N GLY A 173 9.26 -20.57 22.48
CA GLY A 173 9.27 -22.03 22.40
C GLY A 173 8.47 -22.74 23.49
N THR A 174 7.61 -22.02 24.21
CA THR A 174 6.78 -22.57 25.29
C THR A 174 5.30 -22.51 24.92
N LEU A 175 4.60 -23.63 25.04
CA LEU A 175 3.15 -23.71 24.86
C LEU A 175 2.43 -23.20 26.09
N HIS A 176 1.72 -22.09 26.01
CA HIS A 176 0.89 -21.52 27.06
C HIS A 176 -0.53 -22.07 27.05
N GLY A 177 -1.04 -22.42 25.87
CA GLY A 177 -2.37 -22.98 25.68
C GLY A 177 -2.72 -23.17 24.21
N TYR A 178 -3.90 -23.74 23.98
CA TYR A 178 -4.50 -23.82 22.66
C TYR A 178 -6.02 -23.68 22.76
N TYR A 179 -6.64 -23.34 21.65
CA TYR A 179 -8.07 -23.13 21.51
C TYR A 179 -8.59 -23.91 20.31
N ASP A 180 -9.58 -24.81 20.56
CA ASP A 180 -10.29 -25.50 19.51
C ASP A 180 -11.51 -24.67 19.12
N ASP A 181 -11.57 -24.37 17.85
CA ASP A 181 -12.60 -23.71 17.07
C ASP A 181 -13.54 -22.71 17.77
N ASP A 182 -13.55 -21.51 17.27
CA ASP A 182 -14.62 -20.64 16.77
C ASP A 182 -14.12 -19.20 16.60
N ILE A 183 -14.79 -18.43 15.76
CA ILE A 183 -14.54 -17.02 15.43
C ILE A 183 -14.27 -16.13 16.67
N ALA A 184 -14.88 -16.47 17.83
CA ALA A 184 -14.68 -15.77 19.09
C ALA A 184 -13.27 -15.94 19.69
N ALA A 185 -12.62 -17.10 19.50
CA ALA A 185 -11.27 -17.35 20.02
C ALA A 185 -10.20 -16.51 19.28
N ASN A 186 -10.38 -16.25 18.00
CA ASN A 186 -9.46 -15.40 17.21
C ASN A 186 -9.53 -13.94 17.67
N ASP A 187 -10.71 -13.43 18.01
CA ASP A 187 -10.88 -12.05 18.49
C ASP A 187 -10.27 -11.87 19.88
N ASP A 188 -10.42 -12.85 20.79
CA ASP A 188 -9.82 -12.82 22.14
C ASP A 188 -8.29 -12.92 22.09
N LEU A 189 -7.73 -13.75 21.20
CA LEU A 189 -6.29 -13.83 20.95
C LEU A 189 -5.76 -12.53 20.37
N LEU A 190 -6.45 -11.96 19.38
CA LEU A 190 -6.10 -10.68 18.80
C LEU A 190 -6.09 -9.57 19.85
N VAL A 191 -7.10 -9.51 20.73
CA VAL A 191 -7.17 -8.56 21.85
C VAL A 191 -5.99 -8.78 22.81
N LYS A 192 -5.61 -10.02 23.09
CA LYS A 192 -4.44 -10.35 23.93
C LYS A 192 -3.14 -9.87 23.28
N TYR A 193 -2.91 -10.14 21.99
CA TYR A 193 -1.73 -9.68 21.26
C TYR A 193 -1.65 -8.16 21.21
N LEU A 194 -2.74 -7.48 20.86
CA LEU A 194 -2.81 -6.01 20.82
C LEU A 194 -2.65 -5.35 22.21
N SER A 195 -2.93 -6.06 23.28
CA SER A 195 -2.78 -5.54 24.64
C SER A 195 -1.37 -5.72 25.23
N GLN A 196 -0.61 -6.69 24.75
CA GLN A 196 0.70 -7.05 25.28
C GLN A 196 1.88 -6.41 24.54
N ASN A 197 1.73 -6.12 23.23
CA ASN A 197 2.81 -5.60 22.41
C ASN A 197 2.38 -4.37 21.61
N LYS A 198 3.00 -3.22 21.88
CA LYS A 198 2.87 -2.00 21.09
C LYS A 198 3.60 -2.10 19.74
N ASP A 199 4.69 -2.82 19.75
CA ASP A 199 5.45 -3.23 18.56
C ASP A 199 5.07 -4.65 18.15
N ALA A 200 3.76 -5.00 18.16
CA ALA A 200 3.31 -6.27 17.58
C ALA A 200 3.81 -6.34 16.16
N VAL A 201 4.94 -7.02 16.04
CA VAL A 201 5.68 -7.23 14.83
C VAL A 201 4.70 -7.77 13.81
N LEU A 202 4.68 -7.21 12.59
CA LEU A 202 3.80 -7.63 11.49
C LEU A 202 3.66 -9.16 11.37
N GLY A 203 4.67 -9.89 11.86
CA GLY A 203 4.69 -11.34 11.91
C GLY A 203 3.73 -11.98 12.91
N ASP A 204 3.41 -11.33 14.00
CA ASP A 204 2.51 -11.88 15.04
C ASP A 204 1.03 -11.73 14.62
N ILE A 205 0.76 -10.82 13.69
CA ILE A 205 -0.57 -10.57 13.13
C ILE A 205 -1.01 -11.72 12.20
N ILE A 206 -0.09 -12.49 11.64
CA ILE A 206 -0.39 -13.60 10.71
C ILE A 206 -1.37 -14.61 11.33
N ALA A 207 -1.25 -14.93 12.61
CA ALA A 207 -2.16 -15.85 13.29
C ALA A 207 -3.59 -15.32 13.42
N THR A 208 -3.78 -14.00 13.28
CA THR A 208 -5.04 -13.29 13.53
C THR A 208 -5.61 -12.62 12.28
N ILE A 209 -5.09 -12.93 11.08
CA ILE A 209 -5.65 -12.44 9.82
C ILE A 209 -7.12 -12.84 9.73
N GLN A 210 -7.97 -11.84 9.59
CA GLN A 210 -9.43 -12.04 9.50
C GLN A 210 -9.82 -12.46 8.08
N LYS A 211 -10.98 -13.10 7.96
CA LYS A 211 -11.51 -13.61 6.68
C LYS A 211 -11.53 -12.55 5.58
N GLU A 212 -12.01 -11.34 5.90
CA GLU A 212 -12.08 -10.24 4.93
C GLU A 212 -10.69 -9.78 4.46
N GLN A 213 -9.71 -9.77 5.37
CA GLN A 213 -8.32 -9.45 5.06
C GLN A 213 -7.70 -10.57 4.22
N ASN A 214 -7.91 -11.82 4.60
CA ASN A 214 -7.40 -12.99 3.88
C ASN A 214 -7.89 -13.06 2.45
N THR A 215 -9.16 -12.76 2.20
CA THR A 215 -9.74 -12.68 0.85
C THR A 215 -8.98 -11.69 -0.04
N ILE A 216 -8.61 -10.51 0.49
CA ILE A 216 -7.84 -9.51 -0.26
C ILE A 216 -6.40 -9.99 -0.48
N ILE A 217 -5.76 -10.54 0.54
CA ILE A 217 -4.37 -11.02 0.48
C ILE A 217 -4.20 -12.07 -0.62
N ARG A 218 -5.15 -13.02 -0.70
CA ARG A 218 -5.08 -14.19 -1.60
C ARG A 218 -5.76 -13.99 -2.95
N ASP A 219 -6.31 -12.82 -3.20
CA ASP A 219 -6.98 -12.55 -4.47
C ASP A 219 -6.01 -12.59 -5.67
N LEU A 220 -6.55 -12.81 -6.88
CA LEU A 220 -5.77 -12.98 -8.11
C LEU A 220 -4.80 -11.81 -8.34
N PRO A 221 -3.57 -12.08 -8.82
CA PRO A 221 -2.60 -11.03 -9.13
C PRO A 221 -2.96 -10.22 -10.38
N SER A 222 -3.79 -10.78 -11.28
CA SER A 222 -4.09 -10.21 -12.59
C SER A 222 -5.40 -9.40 -12.58
N LYS A 223 -5.56 -8.48 -11.61
CA LYS A 223 -6.70 -7.55 -11.52
C LYS A 223 -6.39 -6.33 -10.66
N ASN A 224 -7.13 -5.28 -10.88
CA ASN A 224 -7.06 -4.08 -10.04
C ASN A 224 -7.96 -4.26 -8.80
N ILE A 225 -7.46 -3.83 -7.66
CA ILE A 225 -8.16 -3.91 -6.38
C ILE A 225 -8.19 -2.54 -5.73
N ILE A 226 -9.37 -2.09 -5.32
CA ILE A 226 -9.54 -0.91 -4.47
C ILE A 226 -10.09 -1.37 -3.13
N VAL A 227 -9.49 -0.92 -2.03
CA VAL A 227 -9.87 -1.28 -0.66
C VAL A 227 -10.19 -0.03 0.13
N GLN A 228 -11.46 0.13 0.50
CA GLN A 228 -11.86 1.06 1.54
C GLN A 228 -11.69 0.39 2.89
N GLY A 229 -10.83 0.92 3.73
CA GLY A 229 -10.66 0.40 5.09
C GLY A 229 -10.72 1.52 6.12
N VAL A 230 -11.53 1.34 7.16
CA VAL A 230 -11.61 2.30 8.26
C VAL A 230 -10.30 2.43 9.03
N ALA A 231 -10.17 3.45 9.86
CA ALA A 231 -9.00 3.60 10.74
C ALA A 231 -8.77 2.32 11.56
N GLY A 232 -7.53 1.82 11.56
CA GLY A 232 -7.16 0.61 12.31
C GLY A 232 -7.67 -0.71 11.74
N SER A 233 -8.14 -0.76 10.50
CA SER A 233 -8.57 -2.01 9.86
C SER A 233 -7.42 -2.88 9.32
N GLY A 234 -6.16 -2.43 9.46
CA GLY A 234 -4.98 -3.16 9.00
C GLY A 234 -4.68 -3.04 7.50
N LYS A 235 -5.09 -1.96 6.82
CA LYS A 235 -4.84 -1.74 5.38
C LYS A 235 -3.38 -1.98 4.99
N THR A 236 -2.45 -1.26 5.61
CA THR A 236 -1.01 -1.39 5.34
C THR A 236 -0.52 -2.82 5.56
N THR A 237 -0.97 -3.46 6.65
CA THR A 237 -0.67 -4.85 6.96
C THR A 237 -1.16 -5.79 5.85
N VAL A 238 -2.40 -5.61 5.37
CA VAL A 238 -2.97 -6.39 4.26
C VAL A 238 -2.15 -6.21 2.99
N ALA A 239 -1.72 -4.97 2.66
CA ALA A 239 -0.85 -4.70 1.51
C ALA A 239 0.46 -5.51 1.60
N LEU A 240 1.14 -5.44 2.74
CA LEU A 240 2.42 -6.13 2.95
C LEU A 240 2.29 -7.66 2.89
N HIS A 241 1.23 -8.20 3.50
CA HIS A 241 0.95 -9.65 3.45
C HIS A 241 0.59 -10.09 2.03
N ARG A 242 -0.17 -9.28 1.27
CA ARG A 242 -0.48 -9.57 -0.12
C ARG A 242 0.78 -9.60 -0.99
N ILE A 243 1.70 -8.65 -0.82
CA ILE A 243 2.99 -8.68 -1.53
C ILE A 243 3.74 -9.97 -1.23
N SER A 244 3.86 -10.31 0.05
CA SER A 244 4.52 -11.55 0.49
C SER A 244 3.85 -12.79 -0.09
N TYR A 245 2.51 -12.83 -0.11
CA TYR A 245 1.74 -13.92 -0.69
C TYR A 245 1.96 -14.05 -2.19
N LEU A 246 1.92 -12.95 -2.93
CA LEU A 246 2.11 -12.96 -4.39
C LEU A 246 3.52 -13.41 -4.77
N LEU A 247 4.55 -12.91 -4.08
CA LEU A 247 5.94 -13.31 -4.33
C LEU A 247 6.21 -14.78 -3.98
N TYR A 248 5.45 -15.34 -3.02
CA TYR A 248 5.58 -16.75 -2.65
C TYR A 248 4.87 -17.70 -3.65
N ASN A 249 3.63 -17.37 -4.05
CA ASN A 249 2.80 -18.28 -4.85
C ASN A 249 2.97 -18.09 -6.37
N TYR A 250 3.57 -16.99 -6.81
CA TYR A 250 3.74 -16.63 -8.22
C TYR A 250 5.19 -16.24 -8.53
N GLU A 251 6.16 -16.91 -7.85
CA GLU A 251 7.60 -16.64 -8.03
C GLU A 251 8.10 -16.86 -9.47
N ASP A 252 7.45 -17.77 -10.23
CA ASP A 252 7.74 -18.01 -11.64
C ASP A 252 7.27 -16.86 -12.56
N LEU A 253 6.30 -16.05 -12.11
CA LEU A 253 5.71 -14.96 -12.90
C LEU A 253 6.25 -13.59 -12.52
N TYR A 254 6.60 -13.36 -11.26
CA TYR A 254 6.95 -12.05 -10.73
C TYR A 254 8.28 -12.07 -9.99
N LYS A 255 9.05 -11.00 -10.19
CA LYS A 255 10.27 -10.74 -9.43
C LYS A 255 10.04 -9.60 -8.43
N PRO A 256 10.73 -9.59 -7.27
CA PRO A 256 10.60 -8.49 -6.30
C PRO A 256 10.83 -7.10 -6.90
N SER A 257 11.77 -6.97 -7.86
CA SER A 257 12.06 -5.70 -8.54
C SER A 257 10.93 -5.18 -9.44
N GLU A 258 9.89 -5.98 -9.69
CA GLU A 258 8.70 -5.59 -10.46
C GLU A 258 7.57 -5.09 -9.56
N PHE A 259 7.79 -5.08 -8.23
CA PHE A 259 6.86 -4.57 -7.24
C PHE A 259 7.24 -3.17 -6.80
N CYS A 260 6.24 -2.30 -6.66
CA CYS A 260 6.42 -0.96 -6.12
C CYS A 260 5.36 -0.67 -5.05
N ILE A 261 5.80 -0.11 -3.92
CA ILE A 261 4.91 0.47 -2.91
C ILE A 261 4.99 1.99 -3.01
N ILE A 262 3.83 2.62 -3.10
CA ILE A 262 3.69 4.06 -3.11
C ILE A 262 3.02 4.49 -1.80
N GLY A 263 3.71 5.32 -1.03
CA GLY A 263 3.21 5.93 0.21
C GLY A 263 2.98 7.43 0.07
N SER A 264 2.20 7.97 0.99
CA SER A 264 1.93 9.42 1.05
C SER A 264 3.05 10.22 1.73
N SER A 265 3.94 9.56 2.49
CA SER A 265 5.01 10.21 3.26
C SER A 265 6.22 9.31 3.48
N ASP A 266 7.40 9.93 3.72
CA ASP A 266 8.63 9.19 4.05
C ASP A 266 8.50 8.39 5.35
N MET A 267 7.72 8.87 6.32
CA MET A 267 7.47 8.18 7.59
C MET A 267 6.70 6.88 7.37
N LEU A 268 5.65 6.90 6.54
CA LEU A 268 4.91 5.69 6.16
C LEU A 268 5.81 4.69 5.44
N LEU A 269 6.62 5.15 4.49
CA LEU A 269 7.57 4.30 3.78
C LEU A 269 8.64 3.71 4.72
N HIS A 270 9.10 4.47 5.73
CA HIS A 270 10.01 3.95 6.73
C HIS A 270 9.38 2.82 7.56
N TYR A 271 8.13 2.99 7.99
CA TYR A 271 7.36 1.96 8.70
C TYR A 271 7.20 0.70 7.84
N ILE A 272 6.80 0.85 6.59
CA ILE A 272 6.68 -0.25 5.61
C ILE A 272 8.00 -0.98 5.45
N ARG A 273 9.10 -0.25 5.24
CA ARG A 273 10.46 -0.79 5.07
C ARG A 273 10.92 -1.63 6.25
N SER A 274 10.56 -1.25 7.46
CA SER A 274 10.91 -2.00 8.67
C SER A 274 10.17 -3.34 8.76
N GLY A 275 8.96 -3.45 8.23
CA GLY A 275 8.13 -4.65 8.28
C GLY A 275 8.37 -5.67 7.17
N LEU A 276 8.80 -5.23 5.99
CA LEU A 276 8.99 -6.12 4.83
C LEU A 276 9.94 -7.31 5.05
N PRO A 277 11.12 -7.14 5.70
CA PRO A 277 12.02 -8.27 5.96
C PRO A 277 11.43 -9.36 6.83
N GLU A 278 10.48 -9.03 7.70
CA GLU A 278 9.79 -10.00 8.56
C GLU A 278 8.82 -10.88 7.80
N LEU A 279 8.32 -10.38 6.67
CA LEU A 279 7.47 -11.09 5.72
C LEU A 279 8.25 -11.73 4.58
N ASP A 280 9.59 -11.79 4.68
CA ASP A 280 10.49 -12.36 3.68
C ASP A 280 10.43 -11.61 2.32
N VAL A 281 10.17 -10.32 2.36
CA VAL A 281 10.11 -9.45 1.18
C VAL A 281 11.34 -8.55 1.13
N HIS A 282 12.09 -8.64 0.03
CA HIS A 282 13.32 -7.90 -0.20
C HIS A 282 13.36 -7.35 -1.62
N HIS A 283 14.09 -6.26 -1.84
CA HIS A 283 14.38 -5.72 -3.18
C HIS A 283 13.14 -5.26 -3.98
N ILE A 284 12.09 -4.80 -3.31
CA ILE A 284 10.99 -4.09 -3.94
C ILE A 284 11.29 -2.60 -4.01
N HIS A 285 10.60 -1.89 -4.90
CA HIS A 285 10.69 -0.44 -4.99
C HIS A 285 9.75 0.22 -3.98
N GLU A 286 10.22 1.30 -3.38
CA GLU A 286 9.45 2.12 -2.44
C GLU A 286 9.65 3.58 -2.82
N MET A 287 8.57 4.32 -3.01
CA MET A 287 8.64 5.73 -3.38
C MET A 287 7.38 6.48 -2.98
N ARG A 288 7.48 7.81 -2.93
CA ARG A 288 6.31 8.66 -2.75
C ARG A 288 5.58 8.88 -4.07
N MET A 289 4.33 9.32 -3.99
CA MET A 289 3.52 9.63 -5.18
C MET A 289 4.15 10.75 -6.02
N ASP A 290 4.84 11.69 -5.43
CA ASP A 290 5.51 12.78 -6.15
C ASP A 290 6.83 12.34 -6.84
N GLU A 291 7.37 11.18 -6.49
CA GLU A 291 8.60 10.63 -7.08
C GLU A 291 8.34 9.71 -8.29
N ILE A 292 7.14 9.13 -8.39
CA ILE A 292 6.83 8.11 -9.41
C ILE A 292 6.88 8.69 -10.84
N PHE A 293 6.31 9.86 -11.08
CA PHE A 293 6.31 10.47 -12.42
C PHE A 293 7.70 10.87 -12.89
N PRO A 294 8.54 11.54 -12.07
CA PRO A 294 9.97 11.71 -12.36
C PRO A 294 10.69 10.42 -12.71
N TYR A 295 10.44 9.35 -11.96
CA TYR A 295 11.03 8.03 -12.18
C TYR A 295 10.61 7.44 -13.54
N LEU A 296 9.32 7.43 -13.85
CA LEU A 296 8.77 6.87 -15.10
C LEU A 296 9.17 7.69 -16.34
N MET A 297 9.37 8.98 -16.20
CA MET A 297 9.82 9.85 -17.29
C MET A 297 11.32 9.79 -17.54
N GLU A 298 12.13 9.26 -16.63
CA GLU A 298 13.59 9.13 -16.72
C GLU A 298 14.29 10.41 -17.24
N LYS A 299 14.94 10.29 -18.42
CA LYS A 299 15.68 11.39 -19.04
C LYS A 299 14.80 12.54 -19.53
N ALA A 300 13.50 12.34 -19.69
CA ALA A 300 12.55 13.40 -20.04
C ALA A 300 12.29 14.32 -18.86
N TRP A 301 12.37 13.82 -17.63
CA TRP A 301 12.38 14.64 -16.42
C TRP A 301 13.73 15.32 -16.25
N LYS A 302 13.78 16.60 -16.51
CA LYS A 302 15.03 17.35 -16.44
C LYS A 302 15.41 17.66 -14.98
N LYS A 303 16.71 17.64 -14.66
CA LYS A 303 17.22 17.96 -13.31
C LYS A 303 16.78 19.31 -12.73
N GLN A 304 16.36 20.22 -13.57
CA GLN A 304 15.86 21.55 -13.15
C GLN A 304 14.40 21.53 -12.69
N TYR A 305 13.65 20.46 -12.94
CA TYR A 305 12.28 20.35 -12.49
C TYR A 305 12.27 19.93 -11.01
N GLN A 306 11.45 20.62 -10.23
CA GLN A 306 11.30 20.39 -8.79
C GLN A 306 9.83 20.24 -8.46
N ILE A 307 9.51 19.22 -7.67
CA ILE A 307 8.18 19.09 -7.10
C ILE A 307 8.07 20.07 -5.92
N VAL A 308 6.97 20.79 -5.89
CA VAL A 308 6.63 21.78 -4.86
C VAL A 308 5.26 21.46 -4.26
N PRO A 309 4.88 22.03 -3.11
CA PRO A 309 3.51 21.93 -2.60
C PRO A 309 2.48 22.40 -3.61
N ASP A 310 1.24 21.90 -3.45
CA ASP A 310 0.12 22.15 -4.36
C ASP A 310 -0.08 23.66 -4.60
N TYR A 311 -0.30 24.02 -5.86
CA TYR A 311 -0.73 25.35 -6.25
C TYR A 311 -2.22 25.55 -5.90
N PRO A 312 -2.71 26.80 -5.84
CA PRO A 312 -4.14 27.07 -5.59
C PRO A 312 -5.07 26.34 -6.57
N GLU A 313 -4.62 26.15 -7.83
CA GLU A 313 -5.37 25.47 -8.89
C GLU A 313 -5.35 23.95 -8.80
N ALA A 314 -4.69 23.38 -7.80
CA ALA A 314 -4.60 21.93 -7.59
C ALA A 314 -5.98 21.26 -7.42
N GLU A 315 -6.96 21.97 -6.85
CA GLU A 315 -8.34 21.52 -6.75
C GLU A 315 -8.91 21.12 -8.12
N ILE A 316 -8.68 21.95 -9.15
CA ILE A 316 -9.16 21.68 -10.51
C ILE A 316 -8.33 20.55 -11.15
N LYS A 317 -7.00 20.58 -10.96
CA LYS A 317 -6.05 19.65 -11.59
C LYS A 317 -6.12 18.22 -11.03
N SER A 318 -6.61 18.06 -9.81
CA SER A 318 -6.65 16.78 -9.11
C SER A 318 -7.71 15.81 -9.66
N HIS A 319 -8.76 16.32 -10.32
CA HIS A 319 -9.91 15.54 -10.72
C HIS A 319 -9.88 15.09 -12.19
N LEU A 320 -10.60 13.98 -12.49
CA LEU A 320 -10.65 13.36 -13.83
C LEU A 320 -11.01 14.31 -14.97
N PRO A 321 -11.92 15.28 -14.85
CA PRO A 321 -12.27 16.16 -15.97
C PRO A 321 -11.07 16.91 -16.53
N PHE A 322 -10.16 17.37 -15.67
CA PHE A 322 -8.94 18.09 -16.08
C PHE A 322 -8.01 17.20 -16.91
N ILE A 323 -7.67 16.02 -16.40
CA ILE A 323 -6.70 15.15 -17.07
C ILE A 323 -7.29 14.54 -18.36
N ARG A 324 -8.59 14.27 -18.39
CA ARG A 324 -9.30 13.84 -19.61
C ARG A 324 -9.37 14.95 -20.67
N ALA A 325 -9.47 16.21 -20.24
CA ALA A 325 -9.37 17.33 -21.17
C ALA A 325 -7.97 17.41 -21.79
N LEU A 326 -6.91 17.22 -20.98
CA LEU A 326 -5.54 17.13 -21.49
C LEU A 326 -5.38 15.96 -22.47
N ASP A 327 -5.92 14.78 -22.16
CA ASP A 327 -5.79 13.61 -23.03
C ASP A 327 -6.48 13.85 -24.39
N ARG A 328 -7.65 14.51 -24.40
CA ARG A 328 -8.34 14.93 -25.64
C ARG A 328 -7.52 15.94 -26.45
N PHE A 329 -7.01 16.98 -25.78
CA PHE A 329 -6.14 17.98 -26.39
C PHE A 329 -4.94 17.32 -27.09
N LEU A 330 -4.28 16.34 -26.43
CA LEU A 330 -3.16 15.62 -27.01
C LEU A 330 -3.56 14.71 -28.18
N ALA A 331 -4.75 14.13 -28.16
CA ALA A 331 -5.28 13.33 -29.26
C ALA A 331 -5.55 14.20 -30.50
N GLU A 332 -6.22 15.35 -30.35
CA GLU A 332 -6.48 16.32 -31.39
C GLU A 332 -5.18 16.85 -32.01
N LEU A 333 -4.23 17.25 -31.16
CA LEU A 333 -2.90 17.69 -31.58
C LEU A 333 -2.16 16.61 -32.37
N THR A 334 -2.30 15.35 -31.99
CA THR A 334 -1.68 14.21 -32.67
C THR A 334 -2.28 14.02 -34.07
N GLU A 335 -3.59 14.13 -34.22
CA GLU A 335 -4.29 14.02 -35.51
C GLU A 335 -3.90 15.16 -36.47
N GLU A 336 -3.86 16.39 -35.96
CA GLU A 336 -3.41 17.55 -36.71
C GLU A 336 -1.94 17.43 -37.17
N ALA A 337 -1.07 16.96 -36.27
CA ALA A 337 0.36 16.81 -36.56
C ALA A 337 0.65 15.76 -37.62
N LEU A 338 -0.08 14.66 -37.59
CA LEU A 338 0.08 13.57 -38.57
C LEU A 338 -0.46 13.94 -39.93
N ASN A 339 -1.57 14.68 -40.02
CA ASN A 339 -2.25 15.09 -41.26
C ASN A 339 -2.22 13.98 -42.34
N LEU A 340 -2.71 12.79 -41.95
CA LEU A 340 -2.57 11.57 -42.73
C LEU A 340 -3.30 11.70 -44.11
N SER A 341 -2.58 11.40 -45.16
CA SER A 341 -3.10 11.30 -46.52
C SER A 341 -2.25 10.29 -47.31
N ASP A 342 -2.74 9.86 -48.45
CA ASP A 342 -1.96 8.97 -49.35
C ASP A 342 -0.59 9.55 -49.65
N ILE A 343 0.46 8.80 -49.33
CA ILE A 343 1.84 9.16 -49.68
C ILE A 343 2.13 8.65 -51.08
N THR A 344 2.31 9.58 -52.00
CA THR A 344 2.52 9.26 -53.41
C THR A 344 3.91 9.72 -53.89
N ASP A 345 4.43 9.02 -54.88
CA ASP A 345 5.67 9.36 -55.58
C ASP A 345 5.41 9.36 -57.08
N PRO A 346 5.92 10.33 -57.84
CA PRO A 346 5.65 10.42 -59.25
C PRO A 346 6.09 9.19 -60.08
N ASP A 347 7.16 8.51 -59.64
CA ASP A 347 7.74 7.37 -60.35
C ASP A 347 7.22 6.01 -59.85
N LEU A 348 6.67 5.96 -58.62
CA LEU A 348 6.29 4.72 -57.93
C LEU A 348 4.80 4.62 -57.67
N GLY A 349 4.04 5.70 -57.85
CA GLY A 349 2.63 5.77 -57.46
C GLY A 349 2.43 5.86 -55.93
N VAL A 350 1.42 5.18 -55.41
CA VAL A 350 1.12 5.16 -53.99
C VAL A 350 2.19 4.34 -53.23
N VAL A 351 2.99 5.03 -52.41
CA VAL A 351 4.00 4.42 -51.54
C VAL A 351 3.36 3.84 -50.29
N LEU A 352 2.47 4.62 -49.66
CA LEU A 352 1.70 4.18 -48.48
C LEU A 352 0.33 4.84 -48.51
N SER A 353 -0.75 4.06 -48.49
CA SER A 353 -2.12 4.57 -48.48
C SER A 353 -2.59 4.99 -47.09
N LEU A 354 -3.52 5.93 -47.02
CA LEU A 354 -4.21 6.34 -45.79
C LEU A 354 -4.81 5.14 -45.04
N GLU A 355 -5.48 4.23 -45.78
CA GLU A 355 -6.07 3.02 -45.23
C GLU A 355 -5.02 2.18 -44.48
N SER A 356 -3.84 1.97 -45.10
CA SER A 356 -2.73 1.21 -44.47
C SER A 356 -2.14 1.92 -43.26
N MET A 357 -2.18 3.25 -43.17
CA MET A 357 -1.74 4.02 -42.02
C MET A 357 -2.75 3.95 -40.86
N LEU A 358 -4.05 4.05 -41.16
CA LEU A 358 -5.13 3.90 -40.20
C LEU A 358 -5.18 2.46 -39.62
N GLU A 359 -4.99 1.46 -40.50
CA GLU A 359 -4.85 0.06 -40.06
C GLU A 359 -3.64 -0.10 -39.11
N ALA A 360 -2.50 0.50 -39.43
CA ALA A 360 -1.32 0.50 -38.57
C ALA A 360 -1.59 1.14 -37.18
N ARG A 361 -2.42 2.19 -37.15
CA ARG A 361 -2.84 2.84 -35.88
C ARG A 361 -3.71 1.92 -35.03
N SER A 362 -4.60 1.16 -35.67
CA SER A 362 -5.48 0.21 -34.93
C SER A 362 -4.74 -0.96 -34.28
N TYR A 363 -3.59 -1.35 -34.82
CA TYR A 363 -2.73 -2.39 -34.18
C TYR A 363 -1.90 -1.88 -33.00
N HIS A 364 -1.68 -0.55 -32.91
CA HIS A 364 -0.91 0.08 -31.85
C HIS A 364 -1.64 1.32 -31.31
N PRO A 365 -2.86 1.15 -30.76
CA PRO A 365 -3.68 2.29 -30.32
C PRO A 365 -3.02 3.08 -29.18
N GLU A 366 -2.23 2.40 -28.37
CA GLU A 366 -1.59 2.92 -27.16
C GLU A 366 -0.20 3.55 -27.41
N GLY A 367 0.36 3.41 -28.61
CA GLY A 367 1.69 3.95 -28.93
C GLY A 367 1.75 5.48 -28.92
N SER A 368 2.89 6.06 -28.49
CA SER A 368 3.14 7.50 -28.57
C SER A 368 3.19 7.98 -30.02
N LEU A 369 3.00 9.30 -30.22
CA LEU A 369 3.18 9.91 -31.55
C LEU A 369 4.58 9.61 -32.12
N TYR A 370 5.63 9.69 -31.30
CA TYR A 370 7.00 9.35 -31.72
C TYR A 370 7.13 7.90 -32.21
N GLN A 371 6.56 6.95 -31.48
CA GLN A 371 6.59 5.53 -31.87
C GLN A 371 5.83 5.30 -33.19
N PHE A 372 4.67 5.95 -33.33
CA PHE A 372 3.85 5.83 -34.53
C PHE A 372 4.52 6.44 -35.74
N GLU A 373 5.06 7.66 -35.65
CA GLU A 373 5.85 8.28 -36.74
C GLU A 373 7.03 7.39 -37.16
N LYS A 374 7.76 6.83 -36.20
CA LYS A 374 8.86 5.90 -36.47
C LYS A 374 8.35 4.64 -37.19
N HIS A 375 7.27 4.06 -36.74
CA HIS A 375 6.67 2.87 -37.38
C HIS A 375 6.22 3.16 -38.81
N LEU A 376 5.56 4.29 -39.05
CA LEU A 376 5.17 4.71 -40.41
C LEU A 376 6.39 4.89 -41.31
N ASN A 377 7.46 5.53 -40.84
CA ASN A 377 8.71 5.68 -41.59
C ASN A 377 9.35 4.32 -41.95
N GLU A 378 9.33 3.36 -41.05
CA GLU A 378 9.80 1.99 -41.30
C GLU A 378 8.94 1.27 -42.35
N ARG A 379 7.61 1.42 -42.31
CA ARG A 379 6.69 0.88 -43.33
C ARG A 379 6.95 1.51 -44.69
N ILE A 380 7.13 2.82 -44.75
CA ILE A 380 7.48 3.53 -46.02
C ILE A 380 8.78 2.95 -46.61
N LEU A 381 9.85 2.82 -45.81
CA LEU A 381 11.12 2.28 -46.25
C LEU A 381 11.02 0.82 -46.71
N SER A 382 10.23 0.02 -46.05
CA SER A 382 9.97 -1.38 -46.40
C SER A 382 9.20 -1.45 -47.74
N ARG A 383 8.18 -0.60 -47.90
CA ARG A 383 7.40 -0.54 -49.16
C ARG A 383 8.24 -0.05 -50.29
N LEU A 384 9.09 0.97 -50.09
CA LEU A 384 10.04 1.45 -51.11
C LEU A 384 11.02 0.36 -51.55
N LYS A 385 11.51 -0.45 -50.63
CA LYS A 385 12.38 -1.61 -50.93
C LYS A 385 11.68 -2.57 -51.91
N PHE A 386 10.40 -2.83 -51.70
CA PHE A 386 9.58 -3.67 -52.61
C PHE A 386 9.34 -2.99 -53.95
N LEU A 387 8.84 -1.76 -53.97
CA LEU A 387 8.50 -1.00 -55.18
C LEU A 387 9.72 -0.74 -56.08
N CYS A 388 10.89 -0.65 -55.52
CA CYS A 388 12.15 -0.40 -56.22
C CYS A 388 12.92 -1.66 -56.59
N THR A 389 12.38 -2.89 -56.41
CA THR A 389 13.14 -4.15 -56.54
C THR A 389 13.91 -4.25 -57.87
N GLU A 390 13.33 -3.84 -58.99
CA GLU A 390 13.91 -3.91 -60.33
C GLU A 390 14.60 -2.59 -60.78
N ARG A 391 14.71 -1.59 -59.89
CA ARG A 391 15.30 -0.27 -60.20
C ARG A 391 16.80 -0.24 -59.94
N SER A 392 17.52 0.72 -60.54
CA SER A 392 18.95 0.92 -60.38
C SER A 392 19.34 1.24 -58.91
N SER A 393 20.60 0.98 -58.53
CA SER A 393 21.12 1.27 -57.20
C SER A 393 21.00 2.75 -56.80
N ASP A 394 21.28 3.63 -57.78
CA ASP A 394 21.22 5.08 -57.54
C ASP A 394 19.78 5.58 -57.34
N PHE A 395 18.82 5.03 -58.13
CA PHE A 395 17.41 5.32 -57.93
C PHE A 395 16.94 4.87 -56.54
N LYS A 396 17.27 3.63 -56.15
CA LYS A 396 16.97 3.11 -54.79
C LYS A 396 17.50 4.01 -53.69
N LYS A 397 18.75 4.45 -53.83
CA LYS A 397 19.42 5.32 -52.84
C LYS A 397 18.74 6.69 -52.78
N ALA A 398 18.41 7.29 -53.92
CA ALA A 398 17.74 8.59 -54.00
C ALA A 398 16.36 8.56 -53.35
N LYS A 399 15.51 7.54 -53.69
CA LYS A 399 14.18 7.41 -53.10
C LYS A 399 14.25 7.11 -51.59
N ARG A 400 15.16 6.23 -51.17
CA ARG A 400 15.37 5.98 -49.74
C ARG A 400 15.79 7.24 -48.98
N GLN A 401 16.62 8.09 -49.56
CA GLN A 401 17.04 9.36 -48.96
C GLN A 401 15.87 10.35 -48.86
N ALA A 402 15.04 10.45 -49.91
CA ALA A 402 13.88 11.35 -49.98
C ALA A 402 12.80 11.01 -48.92
N PHE A 403 12.61 9.71 -48.64
CA PHE A 403 11.56 9.23 -47.73
C PHE A 403 12.07 8.79 -46.36
N ARG A 404 13.38 8.92 -46.05
CA ARG A 404 13.99 8.38 -44.84
C ARG A 404 13.37 8.87 -43.56
N LYS A 405 12.83 10.06 -43.56
CA LYS A 405 12.23 10.75 -42.43
C LYS A 405 11.03 11.56 -42.93
N TYR A 406 10.06 10.87 -43.51
CA TYR A 406 8.88 11.52 -44.06
C TYR A 406 8.05 12.17 -42.94
N PHE A 407 7.88 11.45 -41.82
CA PHE A 407 7.30 11.95 -40.60
C PHE A 407 8.42 12.28 -39.58
N ASP A 408 9.01 13.46 -39.65
CA ASP A 408 10.16 13.82 -38.79
C ASP A 408 10.00 15.13 -38.05
N SER A 409 8.84 15.77 -38.10
CA SER A 409 8.86 17.20 -37.79
C SER A 409 8.10 17.60 -36.52
N SER A 410 7.10 16.84 -36.13
CA SER A 410 6.14 17.32 -35.13
C SER A 410 6.70 17.23 -33.70
N VAL A 411 7.22 16.08 -33.33
CA VAL A 411 7.70 15.82 -31.95
C VAL A 411 8.91 16.68 -31.59
N HIS A 412 9.78 17.01 -32.54
CA HIS A 412 10.99 17.81 -32.27
C HIS A 412 10.74 19.30 -32.02
N LYS A 413 9.55 19.79 -32.32
CA LYS A 413 9.17 21.20 -32.13
C LYS A 413 8.60 21.46 -30.75
N TRP A 414 8.18 20.40 -30.03
CA TRP A 414 7.47 20.49 -28.78
C TRP A 414 8.35 20.14 -27.57
N THR A 415 7.93 20.64 -26.43
CA THR A 415 8.48 20.24 -25.14
C THR A 415 7.32 19.90 -24.20
N VAL A 416 7.54 19.03 -23.24
CA VAL A 416 6.52 18.68 -22.25
C VAL A 416 5.93 19.91 -21.56
N PRO A 417 6.73 20.84 -20.97
CA PRO A 417 6.17 22.04 -20.37
C PRO A 417 5.49 22.96 -21.40
N GLY A 418 6.00 23.03 -22.63
CA GLY A 418 5.41 23.88 -23.67
C GLY A 418 4.01 23.43 -24.07
N LEU A 419 3.79 22.13 -24.23
CA LEU A 419 2.46 21.57 -24.50
C LEU A 419 1.51 21.74 -23.32
N TYR A 420 2.02 21.57 -22.10
CA TYR A 420 1.20 21.79 -20.91
C TYR A 420 0.75 23.25 -20.77
N LEU A 421 1.66 24.22 -20.99
CA LEU A 421 1.31 25.63 -20.96
C LEU A 421 0.32 26.03 -22.08
N ALA A 422 0.44 25.44 -23.28
CA ALA A 422 -0.52 25.64 -24.36
C ALA A 422 -1.91 25.12 -23.97
N PHE A 423 -1.98 23.91 -23.43
CA PHE A 423 -3.23 23.33 -22.92
C PHE A 423 -3.90 24.20 -21.86
N LEU A 424 -3.14 24.66 -20.85
CA LEU A 424 -3.70 25.52 -19.78
C LEU A 424 -4.23 26.85 -20.36
N THR A 425 -3.57 27.39 -21.39
CA THR A 425 -4.02 28.60 -22.05
C THR A 425 -5.31 28.38 -22.84
N GLU A 426 -5.42 27.25 -23.54
CA GLU A 426 -6.63 26.87 -24.25
C GLU A 426 -7.82 26.68 -23.31
N LEU A 427 -7.62 26.05 -22.13
CA LEU A 427 -8.68 25.91 -21.13
C LEU A 427 -9.21 27.25 -20.64
N GLU A 428 -8.31 28.22 -20.37
CA GLU A 428 -8.73 29.59 -19.97
C GLU A 428 -9.46 30.34 -21.09
N GLU A 429 -9.12 30.10 -22.36
CA GLU A 429 -9.84 30.65 -23.51
C GLU A 429 -11.23 30.04 -23.68
N GLN A 430 -11.38 28.74 -23.35
CA GLN A 430 -12.67 28.04 -23.38
C GLN A 430 -13.58 28.41 -22.21
N ASP A 431 -13.00 28.61 -21.03
CA ASP A 431 -13.71 29.01 -19.80
C ASP A 431 -12.94 30.13 -19.07
N SER A 432 -13.43 31.34 -19.23
CA SER A 432 -12.83 32.55 -18.61
C SER A 432 -12.95 32.59 -17.07
N SER A 433 -13.62 31.66 -16.42
CA SER A 433 -13.66 31.53 -14.96
C SER A 433 -12.42 30.80 -14.42
N LEU A 434 -11.67 30.11 -15.27
CA LEU A 434 -10.45 29.40 -14.90
C LEU A 434 -9.26 30.36 -14.93
N ASP A 435 -8.40 30.23 -13.92
CA ASP A 435 -7.12 30.97 -13.81
C ASP A 435 -6.01 30.00 -13.37
N PHE A 436 -5.05 29.75 -14.26
CA PHE A 436 -3.87 28.90 -13.99
C PHE A 436 -2.59 29.73 -13.87
N SER A 437 -2.67 30.98 -13.46
CA SER A 437 -1.55 31.92 -13.44
C SER A 437 -0.41 31.45 -12.51
N ALA A 438 -0.72 30.92 -11.32
CA ALA A 438 0.29 30.41 -10.39
C ALA A 438 0.98 29.14 -10.93
N THR A 439 0.22 28.19 -11.48
CA THR A 439 0.75 27.00 -12.15
C THR A 439 1.64 27.38 -13.32
N LYS A 440 1.20 28.26 -14.23
CA LYS A 440 1.98 28.72 -15.40
C LYS A 440 3.29 29.40 -14.99
N ALA A 441 3.25 30.24 -13.96
CA ALA A 441 4.43 30.91 -13.42
C ALA A 441 5.41 29.90 -12.80
N GLY A 442 4.91 28.89 -12.10
CA GLY A 442 5.70 27.82 -11.53
C GLY A 442 6.37 26.96 -12.62
N VAL A 443 5.60 26.42 -13.55
CA VAL A 443 6.07 25.58 -14.65
C VAL A 443 7.14 26.30 -15.48
N SER A 444 6.97 27.60 -15.75
CA SER A 444 7.98 28.41 -16.47
C SER A 444 9.32 28.47 -15.72
N LYS A 445 9.34 28.29 -14.42
CA LYS A 445 10.53 28.24 -13.56
C LYS A 445 11.00 26.82 -13.25
N GLY A 446 10.37 25.79 -13.85
CA GLY A 446 10.66 24.38 -13.58
C GLY A 446 10.10 23.88 -12.26
N LYS A 447 9.10 24.51 -11.68
CA LYS A 447 8.42 24.10 -10.45
C LYS A 447 7.03 23.57 -10.79
N THR A 448 6.71 22.38 -10.28
CA THR A 448 5.47 21.64 -10.56
C THR A 448 4.93 21.06 -9.27
N ASP A 449 3.62 21.04 -9.09
CA ASP A 449 3.02 20.17 -8.07
C ASP A 449 2.87 18.72 -8.60
N VAL A 450 2.31 17.83 -7.80
CA VAL A 450 2.16 16.41 -8.17
C VAL A 450 1.22 16.22 -9.37
N TYR A 451 0.20 17.06 -9.52
CA TYR A 451 -0.76 16.99 -10.61
C TYR A 451 -0.16 17.51 -11.94
N ASP A 452 0.68 18.55 -11.86
CA ASP A 452 1.47 19.00 -13.00
C ASP A 452 2.46 17.92 -13.45
N ALA A 453 3.11 17.23 -12.48
CA ALA A 453 4.01 16.12 -12.78
C ALA A 453 3.27 14.96 -13.44
N ALA A 454 2.06 14.64 -12.98
CA ALA A 454 1.18 13.66 -13.65
C ALA A 454 0.82 14.09 -15.07
N ALA A 455 0.42 15.36 -15.27
CA ALA A 455 0.14 15.91 -16.60
C ALA A 455 1.36 15.80 -17.53
N PHE A 456 2.57 16.09 -17.01
CA PHE A 456 3.82 15.87 -17.75
C PHE A 456 4.01 14.41 -18.13
N GLY A 457 3.69 13.48 -17.22
CA GLY A 457 3.72 12.03 -17.45
C GLY A 457 2.82 11.64 -18.64
N LEU A 458 1.58 12.13 -18.65
CA LEU A 458 0.63 11.87 -19.73
C LEU A 458 1.11 12.43 -21.07
N ILE A 459 1.60 13.69 -21.10
CA ILE A 459 2.18 14.31 -22.30
C ILE A 459 3.37 13.48 -22.80
N TYR A 460 4.26 13.08 -21.88
CA TYR A 460 5.39 12.23 -22.25
C TYR A 460 4.93 10.90 -22.85
N ARG A 461 3.99 10.23 -22.23
CA ARG A 461 3.43 8.95 -22.69
C ARG A 461 2.79 9.08 -24.09
N ARG A 462 1.96 10.08 -24.32
CA ARG A 462 1.22 10.26 -25.57
C ARG A 462 2.10 10.75 -26.72
N ILE A 463 3.10 11.59 -26.43
CA ILE A 463 3.86 12.29 -27.49
C ILE A 463 5.29 11.78 -27.62
N PHE A 464 6.04 11.66 -26.53
CA PHE A 464 7.49 11.57 -26.56
C PHE A 464 8.07 10.19 -26.26
N GLN A 465 7.30 9.28 -25.68
CA GLN A 465 7.82 7.98 -25.24
C GLN A 465 8.39 7.19 -26.41
N LYS A 466 9.65 6.73 -26.25
CA LYS A 466 10.38 6.05 -27.34
C LYS A 466 10.25 4.53 -27.31
N GLN A 467 10.05 3.97 -26.15
CA GLN A 467 9.91 2.53 -25.91
C GLN A 467 8.94 2.33 -24.76
N ASP A 468 8.16 1.27 -24.81
CA ASP A 468 7.35 0.89 -23.67
C ASP A 468 8.28 0.42 -22.54
N GLN A 469 7.91 0.75 -21.32
CA GLN A 469 8.68 0.45 -20.13
C GLN A 469 7.83 -0.46 -19.23
N ASP A 470 8.14 -1.75 -19.26
CA ASP A 470 7.58 -2.71 -18.30
C ASP A 470 8.39 -2.63 -17.01
N VAL A 471 8.22 -1.55 -16.25
CA VAL A 471 9.03 -1.30 -15.05
C VAL A 471 8.44 -2.05 -13.87
N PHE A 472 7.10 -2.06 -13.74
CA PHE A 472 6.37 -2.67 -12.64
C PHE A 472 5.24 -3.56 -13.15
N SER A 473 5.09 -4.74 -12.53
CA SER A 473 3.95 -5.63 -12.73
C SER A 473 2.87 -5.44 -11.67
N GLN A 474 3.27 -4.98 -10.47
CA GLN A 474 2.39 -4.78 -9.32
C GLN A 474 2.71 -3.47 -8.61
N ILE A 475 1.71 -2.62 -8.44
CA ILE A 475 1.82 -1.40 -7.64
C ILE A 475 0.82 -1.43 -6.48
N PHE A 476 1.34 -1.17 -5.29
CA PHE A 476 0.57 -1.03 -4.06
C PHE A 476 0.58 0.43 -3.65
N ILE A 477 -0.60 1.02 -3.44
CA ILE A 477 -0.74 2.41 -3.04
C ILE A 477 -1.47 2.46 -1.71
N ASP A 478 -0.82 2.98 -0.68
CA ASP A 478 -1.42 3.17 0.64
C ASP A 478 -1.75 4.65 0.87
N GLU A 479 -2.74 4.89 1.73
CA GLU A 479 -3.30 6.23 2.00
C GLU A 479 -3.77 6.95 0.72
N ALA A 480 -4.37 6.18 -0.18
CA ALA A 480 -4.71 6.62 -1.54
C ALA A 480 -5.65 7.83 -1.58
N GLN A 481 -6.48 8.05 -0.55
CA GLN A 481 -7.40 9.19 -0.49
C GLN A 481 -6.73 10.55 -0.45
N ASP A 482 -5.39 10.63 -0.23
CA ASP A 482 -4.67 11.90 -0.16
C ASP A 482 -4.44 12.56 -1.53
N PHE A 483 -4.68 11.83 -2.60
CA PHE A 483 -4.47 12.30 -3.97
C PHE A 483 -5.77 12.19 -4.75
N GLY A 484 -6.00 13.14 -5.67
CA GLY A 484 -7.11 13.09 -6.59
C GLY A 484 -6.90 12.08 -7.73
N GLU A 485 -7.95 11.82 -8.47
CA GLU A 485 -8.00 10.73 -9.46
C GLU A 485 -7.03 10.92 -10.64
N THR A 486 -6.60 12.15 -10.90
CA THR A 486 -5.64 12.48 -11.98
C THR A 486 -4.38 11.63 -11.92
N VAL A 487 -3.78 11.46 -10.72
CA VAL A 487 -2.52 10.70 -10.60
C VAL A 487 -2.72 9.23 -10.93
N TYR A 488 -3.82 8.64 -10.52
CA TYR A 488 -4.14 7.23 -10.79
C TYR A 488 -4.43 6.97 -12.26
N TYR A 489 -5.23 7.86 -12.87
CA TYR A 489 -5.50 7.80 -14.30
C TYR A 489 -4.20 7.80 -15.11
N VAL A 490 -3.28 8.72 -14.79
CA VAL A 490 -2.00 8.81 -15.51
C VAL A 490 -1.10 7.62 -15.23
N LEU A 491 -1.03 7.12 -14.00
CA LEU A 491 -0.27 5.91 -13.69
C LEU A 491 -0.73 4.73 -14.53
N LYS A 492 -2.04 4.54 -14.67
CA LYS A 492 -2.61 3.48 -15.49
C LYS A 492 -2.29 3.68 -16.98
N GLN A 493 -2.29 4.93 -17.48
CA GLN A 493 -1.93 5.22 -18.87
C GLN A 493 -0.42 5.02 -19.15
N MET A 494 0.43 5.18 -18.15
CA MET A 494 1.88 4.99 -18.29
C MET A 494 2.33 3.53 -18.13
N LEU A 495 1.56 2.71 -17.43
CA LEU A 495 1.91 1.34 -17.01
C LEU A 495 0.79 0.36 -17.44
N HIS A 496 0.81 -0.08 -18.71
CA HIS A 496 -0.29 -0.88 -19.30
C HIS A 496 -0.41 -2.29 -18.71
N ASP A 497 0.71 -2.97 -18.49
CA ASP A 497 0.75 -4.37 -18.02
C ASP A 497 0.93 -4.46 -16.50
N CYS A 498 0.50 -3.40 -15.78
CA CYS A 498 0.61 -3.30 -14.33
C CYS A 498 -0.77 -3.41 -13.67
N TYR A 499 -0.84 -4.17 -12.58
CA TYR A 499 -2.03 -4.25 -11.74
C TYR A 499 -1.84 -3.46 -10.45
N PHE A 500 -2.92 -2.85 -9.99
CA PHE A 500 -2.91 -1.93 -8.87
C PHE A 500 -3.69 -2.50 -7.68
N THR A 501 -3.10 -2.42 -6.50
CA THR A 501 -3.78 -2.61 -5.22
C THR A 501 -3.78 -1.28 -4.48
N ILE A 502 -4.93 -0.60 -4.49
CA ILE A 502 -5.11 0.76 -4.00
C ILE A 502 -5.87 0.70 -2.68
N MET A 503 -5.27 1.18 -1.61
CA MET A 503 -5.85 1.15 -0.27
C MET A 503 -5.97 2.54 0.32
N GLY A 504 -7.09 2.81 0.99
CA GLY A 504 -7.30 4.10 1.62
C GLY A 504 -8.54 4.15 2.50
N ASP A 505 -8.77 5.31 3.07
CA ASP A 505 -9.97 5.64 3.83
C ASP A 505 -10.43 7.05 3.46
N VAL A 506 -11.47 7.17 2.65
CA VAL A 506 -12.00 8.48 2.23
C VAL A 506 -12.48 9.32 3.41
N SER A 507 -12.79 8.68 4.55
CA SER A 507 -13.14 9.38 5.79
C SER A 507 -11.92 10.06 6.45
N GLN A 508 -10.71 9.62 6.13
CA GLN A 508 -9.44 10.20 6.59
C GLN A 508 -8.80 11.16 5.58
N ASN A 509 -9.53 11.56 4.55
CA ASN A 509 -9.04 12.57 3.61
C ASN A 509 -8.95 13.94 4.29
N ILE A 510 -7.73 14.39 4.60
CA ILE A 510 -7.45 15.73 5.16
C ILE A 510 -7.17 16.78 4.07
N ARG A 511 -6.94 16.35 2.83
CA ARG A 511 -6.81 17.20 1.65
C ARG A 511 -8.16 17.28 0.92
N TYR A 512 -9.17 17.82 1.61
CA TYR A 512 -10.57 17.73 1.20
C TYR A 512 -10.83 18.16 -0.24
N GLU A 513 -10.16 19.20 -0.71
CA GLU A 513 -10.34 19.79 -2.03
C GLU A 513 -9.55 19.02 -3.14
N THR A 514 -8.40 18.44 -2.81
CA THR A 514 -7.49 17.83 -3.79
C THR A 514 -7.41 16.32 -3.69
N GLY A 515 -7.87 15.73 -2.58
CA GLY A 515 -7.92 14.30 -2.36
C GLY A 515 -9.31 13.72 -2.63
N MET A 516 -9.44 12.41 -2.56
CA MET A 516 -10.69 11.72 -2.83
C MET A 516 -11.64 11.74 -1.64
N ASN A 517 -12.91 12.04 -1.91
CA ASN A 517 -13.99 12.02 -0.94
C ASN A 517 -14.93 10.82 -1.10
N ASP A 518 -14.85 10.14 -2.24
CA ASP A 518 -15.50 8.86 -2.56
C ASP A 518 -14.62 8.06 -3.54
N TRP A 519 -15.04 6.85 -3.87
CA TRP A 519 -14.28 5.95 -4.74
C TRP A 519 -14.83 5.84 -6.16
N GLU A 520 -15.96 6.49 -6.49
CA GLU A 520 -16.66 6.23 -7.74
C GLU A 520 -15.85 6.68 -8.96
N GLN A 521 -15.27 7.88 -8.91
CA GLN A 521 -14.42 8.37 -9.99
C GLN A 521 -13.13 7.55 -10.11
N LEU A 522 -12.56 7.10 -9.00
CA LEU A 522 -11.39 6.22 -9.03
C LEU A 522 -11.73 4.85 -9.66
N LYS A 523 -12.87 4.26 -9.31
CA LYS A 523 -13.34 3.01 -9.94
C LYS A 523 -13.49 3.19 -11.45
N GLU A 524 -14.07 4.31 -11.88
CA GLU A 524 -14.21 4.65 -13.31
C GLU A 524 -12.84 4.78 -14.01
N ALA A 525 -11.84 5.33 -13.32
CA ALA A 525 -10.50 5.50 -13.87
C ALA A 525 -9.68 4.20 -13.92
N MET A 526 -9.86 3.31 -12.93
CA MET A 526 -8.97 2.17 -12.71
C MET A 526 -9.55 0.82 -13.13
N PHE A 527 -10.88 0.65 -13.09
CA PHE A 527 -11.51 -0.61 -13.43
C PHE A 527 -11.81 -0.70 -14.92
N ASP A 528 -11.28 -1.73 -15.57
CA ASP A 528 -11.48 -2.04 -17.00
C ASP A 528 -11.86 -3.50 -17.23
N SER A 529 -11.87 -4.31 -16.17
CA SER A 529 -12.20 -5.72 -16.20
C SER A 529 -13.33 -6.04 -15.21
N PRO A 530 -14.25 -6.95 -15.57
CA PRO A 530 -15.24 -7.46 -14.61
C PRO A 530 -14.62 -8.25 -13.45
N LYS A 531 -13.31 -8.56 -13.53
CA LYS A 531 -12.55 -9.19 -12.45
C LYS A 531 -12.08 -8.19 -11.40
N ASP A 532 -11.97 -6.89 -11.74
CA ASP A 532 -11.54 -5.85 -10.81
C ASP A 532 -12.50 -5.78 -9.63
N SER A 533 -11.98 -5.51 -8.44
CA SER A 533 -12.73 -5.67 -7.21
C SER A 533 -12.62 -4.50 -6.26
N PHE A 534 -13.73 -4.19 -5.62
CA PHE A 534 -13.81 -3.23 -4.53
C PHE A 534 -14.11 -3.96 -3.22
N TYR A 535 -13.24 -3.78 -2.21
CA TYR A 535 -13.36 -4.41 -0.90
C TYR A 535 -13.58 -3.40 0.21
N LEU A 536 -14.25 -3.86 1.27
CA LEU A 536 -14.52 -3.11 2.49
C LEU A 536 -13.85 -3.79 3.68
N LEU A 537 -13.06 -3.05 4.44
CA LEU A 537 -12.53 -3.44 5.74
C LEU A 537 -13.13 -2.52 6.79
N LEU A 538 -14.23 -2.94 7.41
CA LEU A 538 -15.02 -2.11 8.32
C LEU A 538 -14.68 -2.35 9.80
N LYS A 539 -14.00 -3.46 10.13
CA LYS A 539 -13.58 -3.76 11.50
C LYS A 539 -12.35 -2.95 11.88
N SER A 540 -12.41 -2.26 13.02
CA SER A 540 -11.29 -1.52 13.60
C SER A 540 -10.70 -2.30 14.76
N TYR A 541 -9.41 -2.61 14.68
CA TYR A 541 -8.65 -3.38 15.67
C TYR A 541 -7.77 -2.50 16.56
N ARG A 542 -7.64 -1.22 16.20
CA ARG A 542 -6.67 -0.29 16.79
C ARG A 542 -7.20 0.37 18.06
N ASN A 543 -8.31 1.04 17.94
CA ASN A 543 -8.86 1.88 19.00
C ASN A 543 -9.76 1.09 19.93
N THR A 544 -9.96 1.61 21.15
CA THR A 544 -11.00 1.07 22.05
C THR A 544 -12.40 1.35 21.50
N ILE A 545 -13.40 0.59 21.96
CA ILE A 545 -14.79 0.76 21.56
C ILE A 545 -15.26 2.20 21.82
N GLU A 546 -14.87 2.78 22.96
CA GLU A 546 -15.26 4.10 23.40
C GLU A 546 -14.75 5.17 22.41
N ILE A 547 -13.47 5.09 22.02
CA ILE A 547 -12.84 5.98 21.06
C ILE A 547 -13.45 5.79 19.67
N SER A 548 -13.60 4.54 19.21
CA SER A 548 -14.19 4.22 17.89
C SER A 548 -15.62 4.71 17.75
N ARG A 549 -16.47 4.53 18.79
CA ARG A 549 -17.84 5.04 18.80
C ARG A 549 -17.89 6.56 18.77
N PHE A 550 -17.02 7.21 19.54
CA PHE A 550 -16.92 8.66 19.56
C PHE A 550 -16.49 9.20 18.19
N ALA A 551 -15.47 8.61 17.55
CA ALA A 551 -15.04 8.94 16.20
C ALA A 551 -16.15 8.72 15.14
N GLY A 552 -16.89 7.61 15.24
CA GLY A 552 -18.00 7.29 14.34
C GLY A 552 -19.12 8.32 14.41
N GLN A 553 -19.43 8.87 15.58
CA GLN A 553 -20.44 9.93 15.73
C GLN A 553 -20.05 11.22 15.01
N VAL A 554 -18.75 11.55 14.98
CA VAL A 554 -18.24 12.72 14.24
C VAL A 554 -18.45 12.55 12.73
N LEU A 555 -18.14 11.35 12.21
CA LEU A 555 -18.31 11.05 10.79
C LEU A 555 -19.79 11.06 10.35
N GLN A 556 -20.70 10.53 11.15
CA GLN A 556 -22.14 10.50 10.82
C GLN A 556 -22.72 11.90 10.59
N ARG A 557 -22.14 12.93 11.20
CA ARG A 557 -22.53 14.33 10.96
C ARG A 557 -21.93 14.92 9.71
N ALA A 558 -20.72 14.44 9.33
CA ALA A 558 -19.96 14.97 8.22
C ALA A 558 -20.35 14.41 6.86
N SER A 559 -20.88 13.20 6.80
CA SER A 559 -21.11 12.50 5.54
C SER A 559 -22.54 12.02 5.44
N GLN A 560 -23.20 12.43 4.38
CA GLN A 560 -24.41 11.75 3.89
C GLN A 560 -23.98 10.38 3.35
N GLY A 561 -23.79 9.37 4.22
CA GLY A 561 -23.49 8.00 3.82
C GLY A 561 -22.06 7.48 4.07
N GLY A 562 -21.38 7.93 5.13
CA GLY A 562 -20.06 7.37 5.51
C GLY A 562 -20.12 5.89 5.90
N TYR A 563 -18.99 5.20 5.71
CA TYR A 563 -18.83 3.79 6.10
C TYR A 563 -18.93 3.64 7.62
N GLN A 564 -19.74 2.69 8.07
CA GLN A 564 -19.87 2.39 9.50
C GLN A 564 -18.62 1.66 10.00
N ILE A 565 -18.09 2.13 11.14
CA ILE A 565 -16.98 1.45 11.83
C ILE A 565 -17.58 0.36 12.71
N ASP A 566 -17.07 -0.86 12.58
CA ASP A 566 -17.36 -1.99 13.45
C ASP A 566 -16.17 -2.17 14.42
N PRO A 567 -16.23 -1.66 15.67
CA PRO A 567 -15.11 -1.78 16.59
C PRO A 567 -15.04 -3.21 17.17
N VAL A 568 -13.85 -3.79 17.12
CA VAL A 568 -13.56 -5.04 17.83
C VAL A 568 -13.64 -4.80 19.35
N ILE A 569 -14.09 -5.81 20.11
CA ILE A 569 -14.40 -5.73 21.54
C ILE A 569 -13.14 -5.52 22.39
N ARG A 570 -12.62 -4.31 22.37
CA ARG A 570 -11.56 -3.85 23.24
C ARG A 570 -12.04 -2.64 24.02
N HIS A 571 -12.44 -2.87 25.27
CA HIS A 571 -12.88 -1.79 26.15
C HIS A 571 -11.72 -0.98 26.69
N GLY A 572 -11.90 0.34 26.78
CA GLY A 572 -10.97 1.31 27.36
C GLY A 572 -11.66 2.28 28.32
N GLN A 573 -10.98 3.36 28.62
CA GLN A 573 -11.58 4.44 29.39
C GLN A 573 -12.55 5.27 28.49
N PRO A 574 -13.64 5.80 29.05
CA PRO A 574 -14.48 6.76 28.35
C PRO A 574 -13.66 7.97 27.90
N VAL A 575 -14.04 8.58 26.78
CA VAL A 575 -13.44 9.84 26.31
C VAL A 575 -13.63 10.94 27.37
N SER A 576 -12.54 11.55 27.79
CA SER A 576 -12.55 12.56 28.86
C SER A 576 -12.61 13.97 28.28
N ILE A 577 -13.63 14.74 28.66
CA ILE A 577 -13.80 16.14 28.28
C ILE A 577 -13.44 17.02 29.47
N LEU A 578 -12.39 17.84 29.34
CA LEU A 578 -11.89 18.72 30.38
C LEU A 578 -12.08 20.17 29.94
N GLN A 579 -12.93 20.88 30.63
CA GLN A 579 -13.20 22.29 30.38
C GLN A 579 -12.54 23.14 31.48
N ALA A 580 -11.81 24.18 31.10
CA ALA A 580 -11.16 25.11 32.02
C ALA A 580 -11.41 26.55 31.55
N GLU A 581 -11.23 27.52 32.48
CA GLU A 581 -11.19 28.92 32.11
C GLU A 581 -9.95 29.21 31.23
N PRO A 582 -10.01 30.19 30.30
CA PRO A 582 -8.89 30.47 29.40
C PRO A 582 -7.52 30.62 30.08
N SER A 583 -7.48 31.25 31.26
CA SER A 583 -6.27 31.39 32.05
C SER A 583 -5.76 30.12 32.70
N GLY A 584 -6.62 29.11 32.84
CA GLY A 584 -6.32 27.81 33.47
C GLY A 584 -6.07 26.65 32.48
N LEU A 585 -6.36 26.85 31.19
CA LEU A 585 -6.31 25.78 30.21
C LEU A 585 -4.92 25.14 30.06
N PHE A 586 -3.88 26.00 30.05
CA PHE A 586 -2.50 25.50 29.99
C PHE A 586 -2.09 24.74 31.25
N TYR A 587 -2.53 25.17 32.40
CA TYR A 587 -2.32 24.43 33.67
C TYR A 587 -3.04 23.07 33.62
N GLN A 588 -4.27 23.04 33.10
CA GLN A 588 -5.01 21.81 32.94
C GLN A 588 -4.27 20.84 31.98
N LEU A 589 -3.65 21.34 30.91
CA LEU A 589 -2.82 20.52 30.02
C LEU A 589 -1.64 19.90 30.78
N GLN A 590 -0.93 20.69 31.56
CA GLN A 590 0.22 20.21 32.35
C GLN A 590 -0.20 19.14 33.38
N GLU A 591 -1.34 19.32 34.04
CA GLU A 591 -1.89 18.33 34.97
C GLU A 591 -2.31 17.04 34.25
N THR A 592 -2.95 17.15 33.09
CA THR A 592 -3.33 16.00 32.28
C THR A 592 -2.09 15.23 31.81
N LEU A 593 -1.07 15.95 31.31
CA LEU A 593 0.20 15.33 30.91
C LEU A 593 0.90 14.62 32.07
N ARG A 594 0.87 15.21 33.27
CA ARG A 594 1.42 14.56 34.46
C ARG A 594 0.68 13.26 34.79
N HIS A 595 -0.65 13.30 34.82
CA HIS A 595 -1.50 12.14 35.08
C HIS A 595 -1.28 11.02 34.06
N VAL A 596 -1.21 11.36 32.79
CA VAL A 596 -0.99 10.38 31.71
C VAL A 596 0.40 9.76 31.78
N ARG A 597 1.44 10.52 32.13
CA ARG A 597 2.81 10.01 32.35
C ARG A 597 2.90 8.98 33.48
N GLU A 598 2.07 9.10 34.52
CA GLU A 598 2.01 8.11 35.63
C GLU A 598 1.51 6.73 35.16
N LYS A 599 0.75 6.68 34.04
CA LYS A 599 0.22 5.46 33.44
C LYS A 599 1.24 4.67 32.61
N LYS A 600 2.48 5.17 32.50
CA LYS A 600 3.59 4.55 31.74
C LYS A 600 3.31 4.38 30.24
N PHE A 601 2.49 5.25 29.66
CA PHE A 601 2.36 5.31 28.19
C PHE A 601 3.68 5.79 27.57
N GLU A 602 4.06 5.17 26.47
CA GLU A 602 5.31 5.49 25.76
C GLU A 602 5.16 6.69 24.85
N THR A 603 3.99 6.82 24.22
CA THR A 603 3.72 7.88 23.23
C THR A 603 2.47 8.67 23.63
N ILE A 604 2.63 9.99 23.76
CA ILE A 604 1.56 10.91 24.10
C ILE A 604 1.56 12.05 23.08
N ALA A 605 0.44 12.27 22.39
CA ALA A 605 0.31 13.39 21.47
C ALA A 605 -0.63 14.47 21.99
N VAL A 606 -0.19 15.73 21.94
CA VAL A 606 -1.07 16.91 22.03
C VAL A 606 -1.33 17.34 20.59
N ILE A 607 -2.55 17.18 20.11
CA ILE A 607 -2.92 17.47 18.73
C ILE A 607 -3.63 18.81 18.66
N CYS A 608 -3.07 19.72 17.86
CA CYS A 608 -3.57 21.07 17.61
C CYS A 608 -4.18 21.18 16.21
N ARG A 609 -4.98 22.23 15.97
CA ARG A 609 -5.57 22.49 14.65
C ARG A 609 -4.51 22.94 13.65
N THR A 610 -3.60 23.82 14.06
CA THR A 610 -2.63 24.48 13.17
C THR A 610 -1.18 24.28 13.61
N PRO A 611 -0.20 24.46 12.71
CA PRO A 611 1.22 24.43 13.04
C PRO A 611 1.63 25.53 14.02
N GLU A 612 1.00 26.71 13.92
CA GLU A 612 1.29 27.87 14.77
C GLU A 612 0.91 27.57 16.22
N GLU A 613 -0.27 27.00 16.47
CA GLU A 613 -0.70 26.55 17.80
C GLU A 613 0.24 25.50 18.38
N ALA A 614 0.66 24.54 17.55
CA ALA A 614 1.60 23.52 17.98
C ALA A 614 2.94 24.12 18.40
N ALA A 615 3.45 25.13 17.67
CA ALA A 615 4.68 25.82 18.00
C ALA A 615 4.56 26.65 19.31
N GLU A 616 3.42 27.31 19.52
CA GLU A 616 3.15 28.05 20.77
C GLU A 616 3.13 27.09 21.97
N LEU A 617 2.43 25.98 21.86
CA LEU A 617 2.37 24.97 22.94
C LEU A 617 3.73 24.33 23.21
N LYS A 618 4.53 24.00 22.19
CA LYS A 618 5.90 23.52 22.37
C LYS A 618 6.74 24.48 23.18
N SER A 619 6.71 25.76 22.80
CA SER A 619 7.42 26.80 23.51
C SER A 619 6.97 26.90 24.98
N GLY A 620 5.65 26.86 25.24
CA GLY A 620 5.08 26.91 26.58
C GLY A 620 5.44 25.71 27.45
N LEU A 621 5.54 24.51 26.86
CA LEU A 621 5.90 23.27 27.54
C LEU A 621 7.43 23.09 27.69
N GLY A 622 8.25 23.98 27.10
CA GLY A 622 9.70 23.85 27.10
C GLY A 622 10.22 22.68 26.25
N ILE A 623 9.45 22.26 25.26
CA ILE A 623 9.85 21.24 24.29
C ILE A 623 10.68 21.94 23.19
N PRO A 624 11.92 21.51 22.90
CA PRO A 624 12.74 22.12 21.87
C PRO A 624 12.06 22.12 20.51
N LEU A 625 12.17 23.22 19.76
CA LEU A 625 11.86 23.27 18.34
C LEU A 625 13.08 22.74 17.59
N GLU A 626 13.15 21.46 17.32
CA GLU A 626 14.23 20.87 16.52
C GLU A 626 13.94 21.02 15.03
N GLU A 627 15.00 21.23 14.22
CA GLU A 627 14.86 21.35 12.75
C GLU A 627 14.32 20.07 12.08
N ASP A 628 14.37 18.90 12.77
CA ASP A 628 13.87 17.60 12.32
C ASP A 628 12.65 17.11 13.15
N ASP A 629 11.68 17.98 13.36
CA ASP A 629 10.48 17.73 14.19
C ASP A 629 9.49 16.68 13.59
N ASN A 630 9.85 16.07 12.49
CA ASN A 630 9.07 15.03 11.80
C ASN A 630 9.43 13.59 12.20
N SER A 631 10.36 13.39 13.14
CA SER A 631 10.70 12.05 13.59
C SER A 631 9.78 11.60 14.74
N PHE A 632 9.14 10.45 14.56
CA PHE A 632 8.37 9.78 15.62
C PHE A 632 9.30 9.33 16.74
N HIS A 633 9.00 9.68 18.00
CA HIS A 633 9.79 9.31 19.16
C HIS A 633 8.94 9.07 20.40
N ASN A 634 9.46 8.30 21.35
CA ASN A 634 8.81 8.09 22.63
C ASN A 634 8.76 9.40 23.46
N GLY A 635 7.69 9.57 24.21
CA GLY A 635 7.44 10.72 25.06
C GLY A 635 6.26 11.59 24.62
N VAL A 636 6.33 12.89 24.93
CA VAL A 636 5.27 13.84 24.60
C VAL A 636 5.61 14.58 23.31
N MET A 637 4.74 14.47 22.35
CA MET A 637 4.79 15.18 21.09
C MET A 637 3.65 16.21 20.99
N VAL A 638 3.92 17.37 20.42
CA VAL A 638 2.91 18.40 20.13
C VAL A 638 2.88 18.59 18.62
N LEU A 639 1.77 18.25 17.98
CA LEU A 639 1.68 18.17 16.52
C LEU A 639 0.41 18.82 16.00
N PRO A 640 0.44 19.50 14.85
CA PRO A 640 -0.78 19.83 14.14
C PRO A 640 -1.43 18.55 13.57
N VAL A 641 -2.75 18.53 13.46
CA VAL A 641 -3.49 17.38 12.96
C VAL A 641 -3.00 16.88 11.58
N SER A 642 -2.54 17.78 10.72
CA SER A 642 -2.01 17.44 9.39
C SER A 642 -0.77 16.55 9.42
N LEU A 643 0.02 16.61 10.49
CA LEU A 643 1.23 15.77 10.66
C LEU A 643 0.97 14.48 11.45
N THR A 644 -0.24 14.25 11.96
CA THR A 644 -0.55 13.05 12.76
C THR A 644 -0.99 11.86 11.92
N LYS A 645 -1.19 12.05 10.63
CA LYS A 645 -1.66 11.01 9.73
C LYS A 645 -0.65 9.86 9.63
N GLY A 646 -1.14 8.62 9.70
CA GLY A 646 -0.29 7.42 9.72
C GLY A 646 0.39 7.14 11.07
N LEU A 647 0.32 8.08 12.04
CA LEU A 647 0.88 7.90 13.37
C LEU A 647 -0.14 7.34 14.36
N GLU A 648 0.37 6.75 15.44
CA GLU A 648 -0.42 6.19 16.51
C GLU A 648 0.19 6.55 17.86
N PHE A 649 -0.67 6.89 18.83
CA PHE A 649 -0.23 7.30 20.15
C PHE A 649 -1.03 6.57 21.24
N ASP A 650 -0.38 6.18 22.31
CA ASP A 650 -1.07 5.55 23.43
C ASP A 650 -2.17 6.45 23.99
N CYS A 651 -1.87 7.73 24.06
CA CYS A 651 -2.80 8.75 24.53
C CYS A 651 -2.79 9.96 23.62
N VAL A 652 -3.97 10.47 23.30
CA VAL A 652 -4.14 11.72 22.57
C VAL A 652 -4.84 12.73 23.45
N ILE A 653 -4.32 13.97 23.46
CA ILE A 653 -4.93 15.14 24.06
C ILE A 653 -5.28 16.09 22.90
N LEU A 654 -6.56 16.23 22.58
CA LEU A 654 -7.03 17.14 21.55
C LEU A 654 -7.19 18.54 22.15
N TRP A 655 -6.43 19.50 21.58
CA TRP A 655 -6.35 20.88 22.06
C TRP A 655 -7.40 21.75 21.39
N LYS A 656 -8.22 22.43 22.19
CA LYS A 656 -9.27 23.39 21.77
C LYS A 656 -10.21 22.86 20.66
N PRO A 657 -10.91 21.75 20.86
CA PRO A 657 -11.87 21.24 19.88
C PRO A 657 -13.21 22.01 19.96
N ASP A 658 -13.16 23.32 19.77
CA ASP A 658 -14.30 24.23 19.77
C ASP A 658 -14.69 24.68 18.33
N GLU A 659 -15.73 25.50 18.20
CA GLU A 659 -16.27 25.92 16.91
C GLU A 659 -15.35 26.91 16.16
N ASP A 660 -14.48 27.64 16.86
CA ASP A 660 -13.51 28.54 16.23
C ASP A 660 -12.39 27.76 15.52
N HIS A 661 -12.06 26.58 16.05
CA HIS A 661 -11.00 25.71 15.49
C HIS A 661 -11.56 24.66 14.52
N TYR A 662 -12.80 24.17 14.77
CA TYR A 662 -13.45 23.13 13.95
C TYR A 662 -14.90 23.51 13.72
N GLN A 663 -15.18 24.02 12.53
CA GLN A 663 -16.53 24.45 12.13
C GLN A 663 -17.42 23.24 11.81
N ASP A 664 -18.75 23.42 11.82
CA ASP A 664 -19.70 22.39 11.41
C ASP A 664 -19.66 22.19 9.88
N HIS A 665 -18.56 21.61 9.40
CA HIS A 665 -18.29 21.37 8.00
C HIS A 665 -17.64 19.98 7.79
N PRO A 666 -17.95 19.26 6.70
CA PRO A 666 -17.37 17.94 6.42
C PRO A 666 -15.85 17.87 6.48
N LYS A 667 -15.15 18.91 6.04
CA LYS A 667 -13.68 19.01 6.11
C LYS A 667 -13.17 18.93 7.55
N ASP A 668 -13.76 19.71 8.46
CA ASP A 668 -13.33 19.77 9.86
C ASP A 668 -13.74 18.50 10.61
N ALA A 669 -14.88 17.88 10.24
CA ALA A 669 -15.24 16.59 10.77
C ALA A 669 -14.23 15.48 10.40
N LYS A 670 -13.73 15.46 9.18
CA LYS A 670 -12.66 14.52 8.77
C LYS A 670 -11.36 14.77 9.54
N LEU A 671 -10.99 16.03 9.77
CA LEU A 671 -9.81 16.38 10.58
C LEU A 671 -9.97 15.92 12.03
N LEU A 672 -11.14 16.15 12.65
CA LEU A 672 -11.44 15.63 13.99
C LEU A 672 -11.42 14.09 14.02
N TYR A 673 -12.00 13.45 13.03
CA TYR A 673 -11.97 11.99 12.91
C TYR A 673 -10.54 11.46 12.86
N VAL A 674 -9.68 12.06 12.05
CA VAL A 674 -8.25 11.70 11.99
C VAL A 674 -7.61 11.87 13.36
N ALA A 675 -7.76 13.03 14.01
CA ALA A 675 -7.16 13.32 15.31
C ALA A 675 -7.60 12.34 16.40
N ILE A 676 -8.91 12.04 16.48
CA ILE A 676 -9.50 11.13 17.45
C ILE A 676 -8.98 9.70 17.24
N THR A 677 -8.93 9.23 15.99
CA THR A 677 -8.50 7.86 15.67
C THR A 677 -7.00 7.62 15.82
N ARG A 678 -6.22 8.64 16.16
CA ARG A 678 -4.79 8.49 16.53
C ARG A 678 -4.60 7.90 17.94
N ALA A 679 -5.62 7.96 18.81
CA ALA A 679 -5.56 7.46 20.18
C ALA A 679 -5.75 5.94 20.24
N LEU A 680 -4.79 5.21 20.78
CA LEU A 680 -4.88 3.76 20.98
C LEU A 680 -5.67 3.39 22.25
N HIS A 681 -5.40 4.07 23.38
CA HIS A 681 -5.90 3.71 24.69
C HIS A 681 -6.77 4.78 25.34
N GLU A 682 -6.35 6.04 25.30
CA GLU A 682 -7.06 7.13 25.97
C GLU A 682 -7.13 8.39 25.11
N LEU A 683 -8.26 9.07 25.20
CA LEU A 683 -8.53 10.34 24.51
C LEU A 683 -9.03 11.37 25.50
N TYR A 684 -8.36 12.51 25.52
CA TYR A 684 -8.74 13.71 26.27
C TYR A 684 -9.05 14.87 25.32
N LEU A 685 -10.10 15.62 25.61
CA LEU A 685 -10.46 16.85 24.92
C LEU A 685 -10.31 18.00 25.92
N LEU A 686 -9.42 18.95 25.63
CA LEU A 686 -9.16 20.13 26.48
C LEU A 686 -9.67 21.37 25.78
N THR A 687 -10.60 22.09 26.40
CA THR A 687 -11.18 23.31 25.83
C THR A 687 -11.47 24.37 26.91
N ASP A 688 -11.39 25.63 26.51
CA ASP A 688 -11.83 26.81 27.31
C ASP A 688 -13.17 27.37 26.84
N ARG A 689 -13.79 26.72 25.83
CA ARG A 689 -15.07 27.09 25.20
C ARG A 689 -15.97 25.89 25.04
N PRO A 690 -17.24 26.08 24.68
CA PRO A 690 -18.08 24.96 24.29
C PRO A 690 -17.47 24.17 23.13
N LEU A 691 -17.62 22.85 23.18
CA LEU A 691 -17.16 21.98 22.09
C LEU A 691 -17.88 22.32 20.77
N THR A 692 -17.18 22.08 19.66
CA THR A 692 -17.80 22.19 18.32
C THR A 692 -19.06 21.32 18.21
N PRO A 693 -20.09 21.77 17.45
CA PRO A 693 -21.31 20.97 17.20
C PRO A 693 -21.01 19.55 16.68
N LEU A 694 -19.89 19.36 15.99
CA LEU A 694 -19.45 18.05 15.47
C LEU A 694 -19.23 17.00 16.58
N LEU A 695 -18.91 17.44 17.81
CA LEU A 695 -18.63 16.57 18.96
C LEU A 695 -19.78 16.43 19.93
N LEU A 696 -20.89 17.19 19.75
CA LEU A 696 -22.05 17.11 20.61
C LEU A 696 -22.89 15.88 20.28
N THR A 697 -23.12 14.97 21.27
CA THR A 697 -23.97 13.80 21.07
C THR A 697 -25.43 14.18 20.92
N SER A 698 -26.17 13.48 20.02
CA SER A 698 -27.61 13.70 19.80
C SER A 698 -28.49 13.23 20.96
N THR A 699 -27.93 12.57 21.96
CA THR A 699 -28.59 12.22 23.23
C THR A 699 -28.19 13.24 24.26
N GLY A 700 -29.16 14.11 24.60
CA GLY A 700 -28.99 15.26 25.50
C GLY A 700 -28.17 15.01 26.75
N SER A 701 -27.36 15.98 27.06
CA SER A 701 -26.83 16.36 28.38
C SER A 701 -27.24 15.46 29.55
N GLU A 702 -26.42 14.45 29.93
CA GLU A 702 -26.47 13.97 31.33
C GLU A 702 -25.48 12.87 31.71
N SER A 703 -24.35 12.64 31.07
CA SER A 703 -23.39 11.67 31.64
C SER A 703 -21.89 11.82 31.35
N VAL A 704 -21.40 12.98 30.94
CA VAL A 704 -19.94 13.15 30.64
C VAL A 704 -19.33 14.35 31.36
N LEU A 705 -19.93 14.82 32.44
CA LEU A 705 -19.31 15.82 33.33
C LEU A 705 -18.95 15.14 34.65
N LYS A 706 -17.71 14.71 34.81
CA LYS A 706 -17.05 14.53 36.12
C LYS A 706 -15.61 15.00 36.03
#